data_626e19959181afd411456132edbccafc
#
_entry.id   626e19959181afd411456132edbccafc
#
_cell.length_a   1.000
_cell.length_b   1.000
_cell.length_c   1.000
_cell.angle_alpha   90.00
_cell.angle_beta   90.00
_cell.angle_gamma   90.00
#
_symmetry.space_group_name_H-M   'P 1'
#
loop_
_entity.id
_entity.type
_entity.pdbx_description
1 polymer ?
#
loop_
_entity_poly.entity_id
_entity_poly.type
_entity_poly.pdbx_seq_one_letter_code
_entity_poly.pdbx_strand_id
1 'polypeptide(L)'
;MWFSFWRSRDRFSLEELRYLTDQLQKIQIVNEVNKDFVIEALRSISELITYGDQHDASFFEFFMEKQIMGEFVRILKISRTATVSLQLLQTMSIIIQNLKSEHAIYYLFSTEHMNKLITYAFDFRNDELLSYYISFLRAISGKLNKNTISLLVKTQNDKVVSFPMYVEAIQFAFHEENMIRTAVRALTLNVYHVGDDYVNRFITSPPHAEYFSNLVTFFRKQCINLNELVFETMRSAETSTSTILAAVDEIEDNLYYISDVISAGIPDVGRLITDNILRHLIFPLLLPSLRIEVVNGFQIGAVTSLYLLCCILRIVKIKDLANTISAAFFCPLDAFSPHPEGRLDGNMTQLCCETRSKSSGSDSIVRQPLDAESVRKEVSDSSAPKTELEDVTVKNDCPGSRVELRGALLSHITTGDDVQVLGALSVLATLLQTKELDESMLDALGILPQRKQHKKLLLEALVGEDSGEEQLFSSDNTSVKGGIDIELDGYLQKLKDYGISYFLKAGASPRAHRFEVLDALVSLFCRSNISAEILWDGGWLLRQLLPYSEAEFNSYHLKLLKDSYKYWATELLQEARGIWSDFLIILLSDEWKKCKRAIEAPSPRKEPKSMLLHSAKASFVDAVPPESSFAAGQKMSELVKVFVLLHQLQSFSLGKALSEQPCIDGPSEISECSRAKVAGLDASGPKPGAELRLVVAM
;
A
#
# COMPACT_ATOMS: atom_id res chain seq x y z
N MET A 1 -5.65 65.87 44.68
CA MET A 1 -5.25 64.62 45.39
C MET A 1 -6.23 63.52 45.09
N TRP A 2 -6.18 62.92 43.88
CA TRP A 2 -7.06 61.80 43.51
C TRP A 2 -6.31 60.72 42.69
N PHE A 3 -5.02 60.56 42.93
CA PHE A 3 -4.15 59.65 42.14
C PHE A 3 -3.53 58.52 42.97
N SER A 4 -4.15 57.96 43.98
CA SER A 4 -3.48 56.94 44.81
C SER A 4 -4.28 55.69 45.15
N PHE A 5 -5.14 55.17 44.23
CA PHE A 5 -5.81 53.89 44.43
C PHE A 5 -5.78 52.93 43.24
N TRP A 6 -4.87 53.13 42.29
CA TRP A 6 -4.58 52.05 41.33
C TRP A 6 -3.36 51.29 41.82
N ARG A 7 -3.54 50.43 42.81
CA ARG A 7 -2.61 49.32 43.01
C ARG A 7 -2.67 48.49 41.73
N SER A 8 -1.62 48.51 40.91
CA SER A 8 -1.49 47.58 39.79
C SER A 8 -1.53 46.18 40.39
N ARG A 9 -2.62 45.46 40.15
CA ARG A 9 -2.70 44.02 40.52
C ARG A 9 -1.60 43.31 39.81
N ASP A 10 -0.91 42.44 40.51
CA ASP A 10 0.03 41.53 39.85
C ASP A 10 -0.77 40.64 38.88
N ARG A 11 -0.36 40.64 37.61
CA ARG A 11 -1.03 39.90 36.53
C ARG A 11 -1.13 38.41 36.85
N PHE A 12 -0.14 37.85 37.59
CA PHE A 12 -0.09 36.44 37.97
C PHE A 12 -0.39 36.24 39.44
N SER A 13 -1.51 36.79 39.94
CA SER A 13 -1.95 36.64 41.33
C SER A 13 -3.30 35.92 41.45
N LEU A 14 -3.52 35.24 42.57
CA LEU A 14 -4.82 34.66 42.90
C LEU A 14 -5.93 35.72 43.02
N GLU A 15 -5.58 36.95 43.42
CA GLU A 15 -6.50 38.08 43.48
C GLU A 15 -7.01 38.49 42.10
N GLU A 16 -6.16 38.42 41.08
CA GLU A 16 -6.59 38.68 39.69
C GLU A 16 -7.53 37.56 39.18
N LEU A 17 -7.24 36.31 39.47
CA LEU A 17 -8.13 35.20 39.14
C LEU A 17 -9.51 35.37 39.80
N ARG A 18 -9.57 35.75 41.06
CA ARG A 18 -10.81 36.04 41.79
C ARG A 18 -11.56 37.19 41.14
N TYR A 19 -10.87 38.28 40.83
CA TYR A 19 -11.51 39.43 40.19
C TYR A 19 -12.13 39.07 38.84
N LEU A 20 -11.38 38.39 37.98
CA LEU A 20 -11.87 38.01 36.66
C LEU A 20 -13.07 37.06 36.76
N THR A 21 -13.05 36.10 37.68
CA THR A 21 -14.15 35.17 37.95
C THR A 21 -15.41 35.91 38.44
N ASP A 22 -15.25 36.82 39.41
CA ASP A 22 -16.34 37.65 39.96
C ASP A 22 -16.97 38.57 38.90
N GLN A 23 -16.15 39.08 37.98
CA GLN A 23 -16.67 39.89 36.87
C GLN A 23 -17.46 39.05 35.86
N LEU A 24 -16.94 37.85 35.51
CA LEU A 24 -17.67 36.93 34.60
C LEU A 24 -19.03 36.52 35.19
N GLN A 25 -19.08 36.25 36.49
CA GLN A 25 -20.35 35.84 37.16
C GLN A 25 -21.42 36.94 37.12
N LYS A 26 -21.06 38.22 37.10
CA LYS A 26 -21.97 39.35 37.00
C LYS A 26 -22.60 39.49 35.61
N ILE A 27 -22.05 38.91 34.59
CA ILE A 27 -22.52 39.06 33.22
C ILE A 27 -23.76 38.18 33.02
N GLN A 28 -24.88 38.81 32.68
CA GLN A 28 -26.16 38.11 32.41
C GLN A 28 -26.35 37.81 30.93
N ILE A 29 -25.82 38.64 30.03
CA ILE A 29 -25.91 38.51 28.57
C ILE A 29 -24.59 38.99 28.00
N VAL A 30 -24.02 38.20 27.08
CA VAL A 30 -22.86 38.60 26.29
C VAL A 30 -23.35 39.29 25.01
N ASN A 31 -22.90 40.53 24.81
CA ASN A 31 -23.24 41.37 23.66
C ASN A 31 -21.99 42.08 23.11
N GLU A 32 -22.16 42.87 22.06
CA GLU A 32 -21.04 43.60 21.41
C GLU A 32 -20.28 44.55 22.34
N VAL A 33 -20.92 45.02 23.46
CA VAL A 33 -20.27 45.98 24.38
C VAL A 33 -19.33 45.27 25.35
N ASN A 34 -19.65 44.04 25.78
CA ASN A 34 -18.86 43.34 26.80
C ASN A 34 -18.12 42.11 26.27
N LYS A 35 -18.29 41.73 24.97
CA LYS A 35 -17.64 40.56 24.39
C LYS A 35 -16.11 40.61 24.50
N ASP A 36 -15.50 41.74 24.24
CA ASP A 36 -14.04 41.88 24.27
C ASP A 36 -13.48 41.67 25.69
N PHE A 37 -14.21 42.16 26.70
CA PHE A 37 -13.87 41.92 28.10
C PHE A 37 -13.99 40.40 28.40
N VAL A 38 -15.05 39.74 27.94
CA VAL A 38 -15.26 38.28 28.17
C VAL A 38 -14.13 37.49 27.52
N ILE A 39 -13.77 37.84 26.29
CA ILE A 39 -12.66 37.19 25.56
C ILE A 39 -11.35 37.32 26.31
N GLU A 40 -11.01 38.55 26.75
CA GLU A 40 -9.78 38.80 27.50
C GLU A 40 -9.79 38.12 28.88
N ALA A 41 -10.93 38.10 29.57
CA ALA A 41 -11.07 37.40 30.84
C ALA A 41 -10.86 35.89 30.69
N LEU A 42 -11.44 35.25 29.66
CA LEU A 42 -11.22 33.84 29.35
C LEU A 42 -9.75 33.54 29.06
N ARG A 43 -9.08 34.39 28.29
CA ARG A 43 -7.66 34.27 27.96
C ARG A 43 -6.81 34.37 29.24
N SER A 44 -7.01 35.44 30.02
CA SER A 44 -6.28 35.66 31.26
C SER A 44 -6.49 34.52 32.29
N ILE A 45 -7.70 33.99 32.41
CA ILE A 45 -7.95 32.80 33.28
C ILE A 45 -7.14 31.62 32.81
N SER A 46 -7.04 31.34 31.50
CA SER A 46 -6.22 30.21 31.00
C SER A 46 -4.75 30.37 31.37
N GLU A 47 -4.21 31.58 31.24
CA GLU A 47 -2.83 31.89 31.63
C GLU A 47 -2.60 31.72 33.14
N LEU A 48 -3.52 32.19 33.95
CA LEU A 48 -3.46 32.10 35.43
C LEU A 48 -3.54 30.65 35.91
N ILE A 49 -4.45 29.86 35.38
CA ILE A 49 -4.58 28.45 35.75
C ILE A 49 -3.37 27.65 35.31
N THR A 50 -2.85 27.90 34.11
CA THR A 50 -1.62 27.26 33.61
C THR A 50 -0.40 27.63 34.45
N TYR A 51 -0.28 28.91 34.84
CA TYR A 51 0.76 29.38 35.74
C TYR A 51 0.65 28.76 37.13
N GLY A 52 -0.56 28.73 37.70
CA GLY A 52 -0.84 28.19 39.03
C GLY A 52 -0.53 26.70 39.13
N ASP A 53 -0.90 25.90 38.13
CA ASP A 53 -0.63 24.46 38.12
C ASP A 53 0.87 24.12 38.30
N GLN A 54 1.77 25.05 37.91
CA GLN A 54 3.22 24.86 38.00
C GLN A 54 3.87 25.54 39.24
N HIS A 55 3.20 26.54 39.83
CA HIS A 55 3.83 27.38 40.87
C HIS A 55 3.05 27.44 42.17
N ASP A 56 1.72 27.38 42.16
CA ASP A 56 0.89 27.53 43.32
C ASP A 56 -0.46 26.80 43.20
N ALA A 57 -0.65 25.70 43.88
CA ALA A 57 -1.85 24.87 43.84
C ALA A 57 -3.14 25.64 44.21
N SER A 58 -3.05 26.76 44.94
CA SER A 58 -4.21 27.54 45.36
C SER A 58 -5.02 28.10 44.17
N PHE A 59 -4.40 28.32 42.99
CA PHE A 59 -5.11 28.70 41.80
C PHE A 59 -6.08 27.65 41.31
N PHE A 60 -5.64 26.39 41.29
CA PHE A 60 -6.49 25.31 40.85
C PHE A 60 -7.52 24.93 41.93
N GLU A 61 -7.18 25.03 43.21
CA GLU A 61 -8.13 24.88 44.33
C GLU A 61 -9.26 25.90 44.22
N PHE A 62 -8.94 27.16 43.94
CA PHE A 62 -9.93 28.20 43.68
C PHE A 62 -10.78 27.90 42.44
N PHE A 63 -10.16 27.40 41.36
CA PHE A 63 -10.86 26.99 40.14
C PHE A 63 -11.92 25.93 40.44
N MET A 64 -11.58 24.96 41.29
CA MET A 64 -12.48 23.91 41.72
C MET A 64 -13.60 24.46 42.66
N GLU A 65 -13.22 25.22 43.68
CA GLU A 65 -14.16 25.80 44.66
C GLU A 65 -15.24 26.65 43.99
N LYS A 66 -14.82 27.49 43.07
CA LYS A 66 -15.74 28.39 42.35
C LYS A 66 -16.42 27.74 41.12
N GLN A 67 -16.15 26.47 40.87
CA GLN A 67 -16.72 25.74 39.74
C GLN A 67 -16.62 26.51 38.41
N ILE A 68 -15.45 27.06 38.12
CA ILE A 68 -15.20 27.94 36.95
C ILE A 68 -15.59 27.24 35.64
N MET A 69 -15.48 25.91 35.56
CA MET A 69 -15.99 25.12 34.43
C MET A 69 -17.48 25.33 34.21
N GLY A 70 -18.28 25.45 35.29
CA GLY A 70 -19.70 25.77 35.22
C GLY A 70 -19.95 27.15 34.63
N GLU A 71 -19.11 28.13 35.02
CA GLU A 71 -19.18 29.50 34.49
C GLU A 71 -18.85 29.51 32.97
N PHE A 72 -17.87 28.74 32.53
CA PHE A 72 -17.55 28.62 31.11
C PHE A 72 -18.74 28.10 30.30
N VAL A 73 -19.40 27.06 30.76
CA VAL A 73 -20.64 26.54 30.13
C VAL A 73 -21.79 27.55 30.19
N ARG A 74 -21.88 28.34 31.28
CA ARG A 74 -22.87 29.39 31.40
C ARG A 74 -22.63 30.52 30.40
N ILE A 75 -21.40 31.01 30.30
CA ILE A 75 -20.98 32.06 29.32
C ILE A 75 -21.30 31.61 27.91
N LEU A 76 -21.00 30.34 27.57
CA LEU A 76 -21.32 29.78 26.26
C LEU A 76 -22.82 29.85 25.94
N LYS A 77 -23.68 29.54 26.92
CA LYS A 77 -25.13 29.57 26.75
C LYS A 77 -25.73 30.97 26.63
N ILE A 78 -25.14 31.97 27.31
CA ILE A 78 -25.62 33.37 27.27
C ILE A 78 -24.95 34.20 26.17
N SER A 79 -23.92 33.65 25.51
CA SER A 79 -23.25 34.27 24.34
C SER A 79 -23.96 33.86 23.06
N ARG A 80 -24.19 34.83 22.18
CA ARG A 80 -24.69 34.62 20.82
C ARG A 80 -23.61 34.84 19.74
N THR A 81 -22.38 35.10 20.18
CA THR A 81 -21.28 35.43 19.28
C THR A 81 -20.33 34.25 19.10
N ALA A 82 -20.00 33.92 17.85
CA ALA A 82 -19.04 32.85 17.52
C ALA A 82 -17.65 33.10 18.13
N THR A 83 -17.25 34.37 18.25
CA THR A 83 -15.92 34.77 18.78
C THR A 83 -15.70 34.35 20.23
N VAL A 84 -16.73 34.43 21.06
CA VAL A 84 -16.66 33.96 22.46
C VAL A 84 -16.57 32.41 22.52
N SER A 85 -17.30 31.72 21.66
CA SER A 85 -17.20 30.25 21.56
C SER A 85 -15.79 29.83 21.12
N LEU A 86 -15.21 30.50 20.13
CA LEU A 86 -13.82 30.30 19.71
C LEU A 86 -12.83 30.47 20.86
N GLN A 87 -12.91 31.63 21.56
CA GLN A 87 -12.02 31.88 22.68
C GLN A 87 -12.18 30.87 23.81
N LEU A 88 -13.40 30.44 24.08
CA LEU A 88 -13.64 29.46 25.14
C LEU A 88 -13.03 28.08 24.78
N LEU A 89 -13.21 27.61 23.55
CA LEU A 89 -12.59 26.36 23.08
C LEU A 89 -11.05 26.47 23.10
N GLN A 90 -10.51 27.61 22.69
CA GLN A 90 -9.07 27.87 22.78
C GLN A 90 -8.58 27.87 24.23
N THR A 91 -9.28 28.57 25.13
CA THR A 91 -9.01 28.60 26.56
C THR A 91 -8.96 27.19 27.14
N MET A 92 -9.98 26.38 26.88
CA MET A 92 -10.03 24.99 27.35
C MET A 92 -8.91 24.12 26.77
N SER A 93 -8.60 24.31 25.50
CA SER A 93 -7.49 23.58 24.86
C SER A 93 -6.14 23.92 25.53
N ILE A 94 -5.88 25.20 25.80
CA ILE A 94 -4.65 25.67 26.46
C ILE A 94 -4.56 25.11 27.88
N ILE A 95 -5.63 25.21 28.66
CA ILE A 95 -5.67 24.67 30.03
C ILE A 95 -5.34 23.18 29.99
N ILE A 96 -6.09 22.37 29.23
CA ILE A 96 -5.92 20.90 29.18
C ILE A 96 -4.53 20.50 28.74
N GLN A 97 -3.99 21.15 27.68
CA GLN A 97 -2.67 20.82 27.14
C GLN A 97 -1.56 21.09 28.16
N ASN A 98 -1.66 22.18 28.89
CA ASN A 98 -0.58 22.65 29.80
C ASN A 98 -0.67 22.13 31.22
N LEU A 99 -1.82 21.63 31.66
CA LEU A 99 -1.95 20.99 32.98
C LEU A 99 -1.00 19.78 33.11
N LYS A 100 -0.20 19.78 34.19
CA LYS A 100 0.72 18.70 34.56
C LYS A 100 0.20 17.89 35.73
N SER A 101 -0.56 18.53 36.63
CA SER A 101 -1.15 17.88 37.81
C SER A 101 -2.20 16.83 37.39
N GLU A 102 -1.96 15.56 37.72
CA GLU A 102 -2.94 14.51 37.52
C GLU A 102 -4.27 14.81 38.22
N HIS A 103 -4.21 15.36 39.42
CA HIS A 103 -5.39 15.72 40.19
C HIS A 103 -6.27 16.74 39.47
N ALA A 104 -5.65 17.74 38.83
CA ALA A 104 -6.35 18.72 38.03
C ALA A 104 -7.02 18.09 36.81
N ILE A 105 -6.35 17.17 36.13
CA ILE A 105 -6.90 16.46 34.96
C ILE A 105 -8.08 15.58 35.39
N TYR A 106 -7.96 14.82 36.50
CA TYR A 106 -9.06 14.03 37.05
C TYR A 106 -10.27 14.87 37.37
N TYR A 107 -10.08 16.00 38.05
CA TYR A 107 -11.18 16.93 38.35
C TYR A 107 -11.89 17.38 37.05
N LEU A 108 -11.13 17.88 36.08
CA LEU A 108 -11.70 18.39 34.83
C LEU A 108 -12.55 17.34 34.11
N PHE A 109 -12.03 16.11 34.02
CA PHE A 109 -12.72 15.04 33.27
C PHE A 109 -13.87 14.42 34.05
N SER A 110 -13.88 14.48 35.37
CA SER A 110 -14.96 13.98 36.22
C SER A 110 -16.18 14.90 36.25
N THR A 111 -16.05 16.16 35.83
CA THR A 111 -17.16 17.14 35.90
C THR A 111 -18.16 16.90 34.76
N GLU A 112 -19.46 17.00 35.06
CA GLU A 112 -20.50 17.01 34.01
C GLU A 112 -20.33 18.13 33.00
N HIS A 113 -19.66 19.23 33.39
CA HIS A 113 -19.44 20.39 32.54
C HIS A 113 -18.53 20.06 31.35
N MET A 114 -17.60 19.13 31.49
CA MET A 114 -16.78 18.64 30.38
C MET A 114 -17.66 18.00 29.31
N ASN A 115 -18.51 17.05 29.67
CA ASN A 115 -19.43 16.41 28.71
C ASN A 115 -20.44 17.41 28.12
N LYS A 116 -20.90 18.39 28.90
CA LYS A 116 -21.80 19.48 28.40
C LYS A 116 -21.08 20.37 27.38
N LEU A 117 -19.76 20.57 27.52
CA LEU A 117 -18.97 21.34 26.57
C LEU A 117 -18.68 20.53 25.29
N ILE A 118 -18.36 19.23 25.43
CA ILE A 118 -18.14 18.32 24.31
C ILE A 118 -19.41 18.21 23.45
N THR A 119 -20.57 18.06 24.05
CA THR A 119 -21.86 17.86 23.34
C THR A 119 -22.62 19.16 23.07
N TYR A 120 -21.97 20.30 23.23
CA TYR A 120 -22.62 21.59 22.95
C TYR A 120 -22.83 21.74 21.44
N ALA A 121 -24.03 22.16 21.04
CA ALA A 121 -24.39 22.35 19.63
C ALA A 121 -23.76 23.63 19.05
N PHE A 122 -22.48 23.55 18.66
CA PHE A 122 -21.79 24.61 17.95
C PHE A 122 -22.28 24.74 16.50
N ASP A 123 -22.21 25.94 15.92
CA ASP A 123 -22.49 26.14 14.50
C ASP A 123 -21.23 25.86 13.66
N PHE A 124 -21.08 24.63 13.25
CA PHE A 124 -19.91 24.16 12.46
C PHE A 124 -19.93 24.60 10.98
N ARG A 125 -20.85 25.48 10.57
CA ARG A 125 -20.71 26.20 9.28
C ARG A 125 -19.57 27.19 9.28
N ASN A 126 -19.06 27.50 10.46
CA ASN A 126 -17.84 28.28 10.64
C ASN A 126 -16.67 27.30 10.78
N ASP A 127 -15.82 27.20 9.74
CA ASP A 127 -14.67 26.28 9.68
C ASP A 127 -13.63 26.56 10.78
N GLU A 128 -13.46 27.84 11.15
CA GLU A 128 -12.56 28.21 12.22
C GLU A 128 -13.07 27.66 13.57
N LEU A 129 -14.37 27.75 13.84
CA LEU A 129 -14.98 27.20 15.06
C LEU A 129 -14.83 25.67 15.11
N LEU A 130 -15.04 25.00 13.97
CA LEU A 130 -14.83 23.55 13.86
C LEU A 130 -13.36 23.19 14.15
N SER A 131 -12.41 23.93 13.62
CA SER A 131 -10.98 23.71 13.85
C SER A 131 -10.61 23.82 15.33
N TYR A 132 -11.11 24.84 16.04
CA TYR A 132 -10.89 24.96 17.48
C TYR A 132 -11.61 23.87 18.29
N TYR A 133 -12.81 23.46 17.86
CA TYR A 133 -13.53 22.36 18.51
C TYR A 133 -12.76 21.02 18.40
N ILE A 134 -12.28 20.70 17.22
CA ILE A 134 -11.46 19.49 17.02
C ILE A 134 -10.13 19.58 17.80
N SER A 135 -9.51 20.77 17.86
CA SER A 135 -8.31 20.99 18.68
C SER A 135 -8.59 20.79 20.18
N PHE A 136 -9.76 21.20 20.66
CA PHE A 136 -10.21 20.95 22.03
C PHE A 136 -10.40 19.45 22.30
N LEU A 137 -11.10 18.72 21.44
CA LEU A 137 -11.25 17.26 21.59
C LEU A 137 -9.89 16.53 21.53
N ARG A 138 -8.99 17.00 20.67
CA ARG A 138 -7.63 16.47 20.57
C ARG A 138 -6.82 16.74 21.85
N ALA A 139 -6.98 17.91 22.47
CA ALA A 139 -6.34 18.21 23.76
C ALA A 139 -6.79 17.25 24.87
N ILE A 140 -8.09 16.95 24.93
CA ILE A 140 -8.65 15.94 25.84
C ILE A 140 -8.02 14.57 25.57
N SER A 141 -8.01 14.15 24.29
CA SER A 141 -7.51 12.82 23.90
C SER A 141 -6.02 12.64 24.26
N GLY A 142 -5.23 13.69 24.23
CA GLY A 142 -3.81 13.67 24.59
C GLY A 142 -3.53 13.42 26.09
N LYS A 143 -4.58 13.52 26.94
CA LYS A 143 -4.48 13.25 28.39
C LYS A 143 -5.16 11.91 28.78
N LEU A 144 -5.55 11.10 27.79
CA LEU A 144 -6.18 9.81 28.05
C LEU A 144 -5.15 8.78 28.53
N ASN A 145 -5.57 8.06 29.55
CA ASN A 145 -4.96 6.83 30.05
C ASN A 145 -6.08 5.94 30.59
N LYS A 146 -5.76 4.75 31.11
CA LYS A 146 -6.78 3.81 31.63
C LYS A 146 -7.68 4.40 32.71
N ASN A 147 -7.16 5.33 33.51
CA ASN A 147 -7.94 5.94 34.58
C ASN A 147 -8.79 7.11 34.08
N THR A 148 -8.21 7.99 33.25
CA THR A 148 -8.90 9.20 32.76
C THR A 148 -9.97 8.88 31.73
N ILE A 149 -9.84 7.84 30.91
CA ILE A 149 -10.84 7.46 29.93
C ILE A 149 -12.15 7.04 30.60
N SER A 150 -12.08 6.38 31.76
CA SER A 150 -13.23 5.95 32.53
C SER A 150 -14.13 7.11 33.00
N LEU A 151 -13.55 8.32 33.14
CA LEU A 151 -14.27 9.53 33.55
C LEU A 151 -15.09 10.15 32.41
N LEU A 152 -14.73 9.85 31.15
CA LEU A 152 -15.36 10.40 29.97
C LEU A 152 -16.38 9.45 29.33
N VAL A 153 -16.47 8.21 29.80
CA VAL A 153 -17.44 7.23 29.35
C VAL A 153 -18.54 7.02 30.37
N LYS A 154 -19.74 6.67 29.89
CA LYS A 154 -20.82 6.19 30.77
C LYS A 154 -20.93 4.69 30.64
N THR A 155 -20.80 4.00 31.78
CA THR A 155 -20.92 2.54 31.86
C THR A 155 -22.23 2.15 32.53
N GLN A 156 -22.88 1.10 32.05
CA GLN A 156 -24.05 0.48 32.64
C GLN A 156 -23.92 -1.05 32.46
N ASN A 157 -24.04 -1.80 33.56
CA ASN A 157 -23.89 -3.26 33.56
C ASN A 157 -22.58 -3.74 32.88
N ASP A 158 -21.47 -3.15 33.27
CA ASP A 158 -20.13 -3.43 32.72
C ASP A 158 -20.01 -3.24 31.21
N LYS A 159 -20.86 -2.40 30.60
CA LYS A 159 -20.78 -1.99 29.21
C LYS A 159 -20.72 -0.48 29.09
N VAL A 160 -19.86 0.02 28.21
CA VAL A 160 -19.87 1.43 27.82
C VAL A 160 -21.13 1.67 26.97
N VAL A 161 -21.99 2.58 27.43
CA VAL A 161 -23.22 2.96 26.72
C VAL A 161 -23.08 4.30 26.03
N SER A 162 -22.10 5.12 26.41
CA SER A 162 -21.87 6.43 25.79
C SER A 162 -20.41 6.86 25.96
N PHE A 163 -19.82 7.35 24.86
CA PHE A 163 -18.50 7.97 24.84
C PHE A 163 -18.56 9.24 23.95
N PRO A 164 -19.07 10.36 24.49
CA PRO A 164 -19.36 11.55 23.69
C PRO A 164 -18.17 12.07 22.91
N MET A 165 -16.98 12.18 23.53
CA MET A 165 -15.79 12.69 22.87
C MET A 165 -15.45 11.93 21.59
N TYR A 166 -15.52 10.61 21.63
CA TYR A 166 -15.22 9.76 20.47
C TYR A 166 -16.28 9.89 19.40
N VAL A 167 -17.56 9.83 19.79
CA VAL A 167 -18.70 9.88 18.88
C VAL A 167 -18.74 11.22 18.13
N GLU A 168 -18.55 12.33 18.86
CA GLU A 168 -18.50 13.67 18.25
C GLU A 168 -17.30 13.84 17.32
N ALA A 169 -16.14 13.28 17.66
CA ALA A 169 -14.95 13.40 16.85
C ALA A 169 -15.08 12.65 15.51
N ILE A 170 -15.56 11.39 15.52
CA ILE A 170 -15.60 10.55 14.31
C ILE A 170 -16.58 11.08 13.25
N GLN A 171 -17.53 11.96 13.58
CA GLN A 171 -18.38 12.63 12.61
C GLN A 171 -17.57 13.46 11.58
N PHE A 172 -16.41 13.98 11.98
CA PHE A 172 -15.52 14.78 11.16
C PHE A 172 -14.34 13.99 10.56
N ALA A 173 -14.33 12.68 10.70
CA ALA A 173 -13.22 11.82 10.24
C ALA A 173 -12.99 11.87 8.72
N PHE A 174 -14.02 12.21 7.95
CA PHE A 174 -13.99 12.27 6.48
C PHE A 174 -14.26 13.71 5.97
N HIS A 175 -13.94 14.70 6.79
CA HIS A 175 -14.10 16.12 6.42
C HIS A 175 -13.21 16.47 5.23
N GLU A 176 -13.61 17.44 4.42
CA GLU A 176 -12.87 17.86 3.22
C GLU A 176 -11.50 18.42 3.56
N GLU A 177 -11.38 19.14 4.67
CA GLU A 177 -10.13 19.72 5.13
C GLU A 177 -9.19 18.69 5.74
N ASN A 178 -7.97 18.57 5.19
CA ASN A 178 -6.97 17.61 5.66
C ASN A 178 -6.54 17.83 7.10
N MET A 179 -6.45 19.08 7.56
CA MET A 179 -6.07 19.39 8.94
C MET A 179 -7.08 18.81 9.95
N ILE A 180 -8.37 18.89 9.66
CA ILE A 180 -9.43 18.35 10.50
C ILE A 180 -9.34 16.81 10.52
N ARG A 181 -9.21 16.17 9.35
CA ARG A 181 -9.03 14.72 9.28
C ARG A 181 -7.82 14.24 10.08
N THR A 182 -6.69 14.90 9.94
CA THR A 182 -5.45 14.55 10.65
C THR A 182 -5.61 14.71 12.17
N ALA A 183 -6.30 15.76 12.62
CA ALA A 183 -6.55 15.95 14.05
C ALA A 183 -7.50 14.89 14.63
N VAL A 184 -8.54 14.49 13.88
CA VAL A 184 -9.45 13.41 14.28
C VAL A 184 -8.72 12.06 14.29
N ARG A 185 -7.87 11.78 13.32
CA ARG A 185 -7.02 10.57 13.30
C ARG A 185 -6.11 10.49 14.51
N ALA A 186 -5.44 11.59 14.87
CA ALA A 186 -4.61 11.63 16.07
C ALA A 186 -5.43 11.38 17.34
N LEU A 187 -6.63 11.94 17.42
CA LEU A 187 -7.55 11.73 18.54
C LEU A 187 -7.97 10.26 18.65
N THR A 188 -8.42 9.64 17.56
CA THR A 188 -8.85 8.24 17.56
C THR A 188 -7.71 7.30 17.92
N LEU A 189 -6.49 7.55 17.41
CA LEU A 189 -5.30 6.78 17.80
C LEU A 189 -4.99 6.91 19.29
N ASN A 190 -5.12 8.11 19.88
CA ASN A 190 -4.97 8.28 21.32
C ASN A 190 -5.98 7.42 22.09
N VAL A 191 -7.24 7.32 21.65
CA VAL A 191 -8.25 6.45 22.26
C VAL A 191 -7.86 4.98 22.14
N TYR A 192 -7.44 4.53 20.95
CA TYR A 192 -7.11 3.13 20.68
C TYR A 192 -5.87 2.67 21.49
N HIS A 193 -4.87 3.54 21.63
CA HIS A 193 -3.65 3.22 22.39
C HIS A 193 -3.85 3.11 23.89
N VAL A 194 -4.96 3.60 24.46
CA VAL A 194 -5.27 3.39 25.89
C VAL A 194 -5.42 1.91 26.20
N GLY A 195 -5.94 1.11 25.27
CA GLY A 195 -6.12 -0.33 25.42
C GLY A 195 -7.13 -0.70 26.51
N ASP A 196 -8.23 0.04 26.62
CA ASP A 196 -9.32 -0.27 27.55
C ASP A 196 -10.32 -1.24 26.90
N ASP A 197 -10.52 -2.40 27.51
CA ASP A 197 -11.34 -3.47 26.92
C ASP A 197 -12.82 -3.11 26.80
N TYR A 198 -13.34 -2.26 27.66
CA TYR A 198 -14.75 -1.82 27.63
C TYR A 198 -14.95 -0.83 26.48
N VAL A 199 -14.01 0.10 26.32
CA VAL A 199 -13.99 1.06 25.20
C VAL A 199 -13.77 0.32 23.88
N ASN A 200 -12.84 -0.63 23.84
CA ASN A 200 -12.58 -1.44 22.65
C ASN A 200 -13.83 -2.17 22.15
N ARG A 201 -14.60 -2.77 23.07
CA ARG A 201 -15.89 -3.38 22.74
C ARG A 201 -16.94 -2.36 22.26
N PHE A 202 -16.94 -1.16 22.81
CA PHE A 202 -17.86 -0.09 22.38
C PHE A 202 -17.56 0.35 20.95
N ILE A 203 -16.30 0.60 20.60
CA ILE A 203 -15.90 1.06 19.25
C ILE A 203 -16.05 -0.02 18.18
N THR A 204 -15.97 -1.32 18.56
CA THR A 204 -16.13 -2.45 17.63
C THR A 204 -17.57 -2.94 17.51
N SER A 205 -18.49 -2.37 18.28
CA SER A 205 -19.91 -2.70 18.24
C SER A 205 -20.70 -1.72 17.35
N PRO A 206 -21.79 -2.17 16.70
CA PRO A 206 -22.68 -1.25 15.99
C PRO A 206 -23.28 -0.19 16.94
N PRO A 207 -23.47 1.07 16.50
CA PRO A 207 -23.18 1.60 15.15
C PRO A 207 -21.73 2.04 14.93
N HIS A 208 -20.88 2.06 15.98
CA HIS A 208 -19.54 2.67 15.92
C HIS A 208 -18.57 1.89 15.03
N ALA A 209 -18.76 0.58 14.89
CA ALA A 209 -17.97 -0.27 13.98
C ALA A 209 -18.08 0.17 12.51
N GLU A 210 -19.16 0.85 12.12
CA GLU A 210 -19.36 1.38 10.76
C GLU A 210 -18.29 2.40 10.38
N TYR A 211 -17.66 3.05 11.35
CA TYR A 211 -16.52 3.94 11.12
C TYR A 211 -15.41 3.28 10.30
N PHE A 212 -15.08 2.01 10.59
CA PHE A 212 -14.02 1.29 9.88
C PHE A 212 -14.40 0.92 8.44
N SER A 213 -15.68 0.64 8.18
CA SER A 213 -16.19 0.45 6.83
C SER A 213 -16.18 1.76 6.03
N ASN A 214 -16.61 2.85 6.66
CA ASN A 214 -16.59 4.18 6.07
C ASN A 214 -15.16 4.65 5.76
N LEU A 215 -14.18 4.30 6.62
CA LEU A 215 -12.76 4.59 6.39
C LEU A 215 -12.26 3.93 5.09
N VAL A 216 -12.57 2.66 4.87
CA VAL A 216 -12.19 1.95 3.64
C VAL A 216 -12.95 2.49 2.43
N THR A 217 -14.22 2.85 2.59
CA THR A 217 -15.02 3.47 1.52
C THR A 217 -14.47 4.84 1.12
N PHE A 218 -14.05 5.65 2.09
CA PHE A 218 -13.40 6.93 1.84
C PHE A 218 -12.08 6.72 1.10
N PHE A 219 -11.27 5.78 1.56
CA PHE A 219 -10.00 5.43 0.90
C PHE A 219 -10.22 4.96 -0.55
N ARG A 220 -11.25 4.13 -0.79
CA ARG A 220 -11.63 3.72 -2.15
C ARG A 220 -11.94 4.91 -3.06
N LYS A 221 -12.66 5.92 -2.58
CA LYS A 221 -12.93 7.14 -3.36
C LYS A 221 -11.64 7.86 -3.74
N GLN A 222 -10.68 7.94 -2.83
CA GLN A 222 -9.37 8.56 -3.12
C GLN A 222 -8.57 7.75 -4.13
N CYS A 223 -8.63 6.42 -4.10
CA CYS A 223 -8.02 5.56 -5.12
C CYS A 223 -8.60 5.81 -6.52
N ILE A 224 -9.91 6.01 -6.62
CA ILE A 224 -10.58 6.33 -7.89
C ILE A 224 -10.17 7.73 -8.37
N ASN A 225 -10.15 8.72 -7.48
CA ASN A 225 -9.70 10.08 -7.81
C ASN A 225 -8.25 10.10 -8.31
N LEU A 226 -7.34 9.36 -7.65
CA LEU A 226 -5.96 9.22 -8.13
C LEU A 226 -5.92 8.67 -9.56
N ASN A 227 -6.75 7.66 -9.85
CA ASN A 227 -6.80 7.07 -11.19
C ASN A 227 -7.29 8.08 -12.25
N GLU A 228 -8.28 8.88 -11.92
CA GLU A 228 -8.79 9.94 -12.81
C GLU A 228 -7.69 10.95 -13.12
N LEU A 229 -6.94 11.41 -12.11
CA LEU A 229 -5.81 12.33 -12.28
C LEU A 229 -4.69 11.73 -13.15
N VAL A 230 -4.34 10.45 -12.94
CA VAL A 230 -3.34 9.74 -13.77
C VAL A 230 -3.81 9.65 -15.21
N PHE A 231 -5.10 9.36 -15.44
CA PHE A 231 -5.65 9.23 -16.77
C PHE A 231 -5.76 10.57 -17.50
N GLU A 232 -6.10 11.65 -16.79
CA GLU A 232 -6.14 13.00 -17.36
C GLU A 232 -4.73 13.47 -17.76
N THR A 233 -3.70 13.14 -16.98
CA THR A 233 -2.31 13.47 -17.32
C THR A 233 -1.84 12.78 -18.58
N MET A 234 -2.34 11.56 -18.87
CA MET A 234 -2.05 10.88 -20.13
C MET A 234 -2.73 11.53 -21.34
N ARG A 235 -3.82 12.28 -21.13
CA ARG A 235 -4.60 12.93 -22.20
C ARG A 235 -4.20 14.37 -22.46
N SER A 236 -3.83 15.09 -21.42
CA SER A 236 -3.49 16.51 -21.50
C SER A 236 -2.18 16.77 -20.77
N ALA A 237 -1.23 17.40 -21.46
CA ALA A 237 0.06 17.78 -20.86
C ALA A 237 -0.07 18.91 -19.79
N GLU A 238 -1.29 19.39 -19.54
CA GLU A 238 -1.56 20.48 -18.59
C GLU A 238 -1.74 20.04 -17.15
N THR A 239 -2.00 18.75 -16.88
CA THR A 239 -2.18 18.25 -15.51
C THR A 239 -0.83 18.25 -14.80
N SER A 240 -0.76 19.02 -13.72
CA SER A 240 0.50 19.19 -12.97
C SER A 240 0.90 17.91 -12.24
N THR A 241 2.15 17.50 -12.38
CA THR A 241 2.75 16.42 -11.58
C THR A 241 2.53 16.64 -10.08
N SER A 242 2.40 17.89 -9.63
CA SER A 242 2.15 18.22 -8.23
C SER A 242 0.77 17.76 -7.73
N THR A 243 -0.27 17.73 -8.58
CA THR A 243 -1.60 17.23 -8.21
C THR A 243 -1.60 15.72 -8.02
N ILE A 244 -0.89 14.99 -8.88
CA ILE A 244 -0.71 13.53 -8.70
C ILE A 244 0.05 13.26 -7.41
N LEU A 245 1.14 13.99 -7.14
CA LEU A 245 1.92 13.81 -5.92
C LEU A 245 1.09 14.12 -4.67
N ALA A 246 0.28 15.15 -4.67
CA ALA A 246 -0.61 15.47 -3.56
C ALA A 246 -1.65 14.33 -3.32
N ALA A 247 -2.21 13.75 -4.39
CA ALA A 247 -3.12 12.62 -4.28
C ALA A 247 -2.40 11.34 -3.79
N VAL A 248 -1.15 11.13 -4.20
CA VAL A 248 -0.28 10.04 -3.71
C VAL A 248 -0.01 10.20 -2.23
N ASP A 249 0.37 11.40 -1.77
CA ASP A 249 0.63 11.67 -0.35
C ASP A 249 -0.63 11.42 0.49
N GLU A 250 -1.81 11.80 -0.02
CA GLU A 250 -3.08 11.52 0.66
C GLU A 250 -3.43 10.03 0.73
N ILE A 251 -3.11 9.25 -0.30
CA ILE A 251 -3.23 7.78 -0.31
C ILE A 251 -2.31 7.16 0.74
N GLU A 252 -1.04 7.55 0.76
CA GLU A 252 -0.06 7.04 1.71
C GLU A 252 -0.43 7.40 3.16
N ASP A 253 -0.87 8.63 3.43
CA ASP A 253 -1.34 9.08 4.75
C ASP A 253 -2.52 8.25 5.26
N ASN A 254 -3.47 7.88 4.38
CA ASN A 254 -4.57 6.99 4.73
C ASN A 254 -4.09 5.58 5.08
N LEU A 255 -3.16 5.04 4.31
CA LEU A 255 -2.60 3.71 4.57
C LEU A 255 -1.77 3.69 5.86
N TYR A 256 -0.98 4.73 6.14
CA TYR A 256 -0.26 4.86 7.41
C TYR A 256 -1.22 4.93 8.58
N TYR A 257 -2.29 5.74 8.47
CA TYR A 257 -3.31 5.79 9.52
C TYR A 257 -3.98 4.42 9.75
N ILE A 258 -4.34 3.70 8.67
CA ILE A 258 -4.88 2.34 8.77
C ILE A 258 -3.88 1.40 9.47
N SER A 259 -2.61 1.48 9.11
CA SER A 259 -1.54 0.69 9.73
C SER A 259 -1.38 1.00 11.22
N ASP A 260 -1.46 2.29 11.61
CA ASP A 260 -1.37 2.72 13.01
C ASP A 260 -2.57 2.24 13.84
N VAL A 261 -3.79 2.31 13.27
CA VAL A 261 -5.00 1.78 13.92
C VAL A 261 -4.88 0.28 14.20
N ILE A 262 -4.34 -0.47 13.24
CA ILE A 262 -4.10 -1.92 13.41
C ILE A 262 -3.02 -2.17 14.45
N SER A 263 -1.95 -1.36 14.44
CA SER A 263 -0.82 -1.45 15.36
C SER A 263 -1.20 -1.13 16.81
N ALA A 264 -2.34 -0.46 17.04
CA ALA A 264 -2.91 -0.27 18.39
C ALA A 264 -3.28 -1.60 19.07
N GLY A 265 -3.32 -2.71 18.32
CA GLY A 265 -3.42 -4.06 18.86
C GLY A 265 -4.83 -4.47 19.32
N ILE A 266 -5.88 -3.84 18.79
CA ILE A 266 -7.27 -4.24 19.03
C ILE A 266 -7.66 -5.31 17.99
N PRO A 267 -7.76 -6.61 18.37
CA PRO A 267 -7.90 -7.70 17.39
C PRO A 267 -9.12 -7.58 16.47
N ASP A 268 -10.27 -7.19 17.03
CA ASP A 268 -11.51 -7.04 16.27
C ASP A 268 -11.44 -5.90 15.26
N VAL A 269 -10.74 -4.80 15.58
CA VAL A 269 -10.51 -3.69 14.64
C VAL A 269 -9.65 -4.12 13.47
N GLY A 270 -8.54 -4.83 13.74
CA GLY A 270 -7.65 -5.35 12.70
C GLY A 270 -8.39 -6.26 11.73
N ARG A 271 -9.22 -7.17 12.25
CA ARG A 271 -10.05 -8.06 11.44
C ARG A 271 -11.09 -7.30 10.61
N LEU A 272 -11.83 -6.36 11.24
CA LEU A 272 -12.83 -5.54 10.54
C LEU A 272 -12.23 -4.75 9.39
N ILE A 273 -11.09 -4.10 9.60
CA ILE A 273 -10.40 -3.33 8.56
C ILE A 273 -9.91 -4.25 7.44
N THR A 274 -9.30 -5.39 7.79
CA THR A 274 -8.82 -6.38 6.81
C THR A 274 -9.96 -6.87 5.92
N ASP A 275 -11.08 -7.27 6.53
CA ASP A 275 -12.25 -7.74 5.81
C ASP A 275 -12.84 -6.65 4.89
N ASN A 276 -12.90 -5.41 5.36
CA ASN A 276 -13.40 -4.30 4.56
C ASN A 276 -12.45 -3.97 3.39
N ILE A 277 -11.12 -3.97 3.60
CA ILE A 277 -10.13 -3.76 2.53
C ILE A 277 -10.27 -4.85 1.45
N LEU A 278 -10.38 -6.11 1.85
CA LEU A 278 -10.54 -7.21 0.90
C LEU A 278 -11.86 -7.09 0.12
N ARG A 279 -13.00 -6.90 0.81
CA ARG A 279 -14.35 -6.90 0.21
C ARG A 279 -14.66 -5.66 -0.61
N HIS A 280 -14.18 -4.48 -0.22
CA HIS A 280 -14.58 -3.22 -0.86
C HIS A 280 -13.52 -2.62 -1.77
N LEU A 281 -12.27 -3.06 -1.65
CA LEU A 281 -11.16 -2.50 -2.42
C LEU A 281 -10.44 -3.57 -3.26
N ILE A 282 -9.84 -4.59 -2.63
CA ILE A 282 -8.96 -5.55 -3.32
C ILE A 282 -9.73 -6.37 -4.36
N PHE A 283 -10.75 -7.11 -3.94
CA PHE A 283 -11.46 -8.05 -4.81
C PHE A 283 -12.33 -7.37 -5.88
N PRO A 284 -13.12 -6.32 -5.57
CA PRO A 284 -14.00 -5.72 -6.57
C PRO A 284 -13.33 -4.65 -7.43
N LEU A 285 -12.19 -4.09 -7.02
CA LEU A 285 -11.62 -2.92 -7.69
C LEU A 285 -10.20 -3.17 -8.20
N LEU A 286 -9.25 -3.60 -7.35
CA LEU A 286 -7.85 -3.66 -7.75
C LEU A 286 -7.52 -4.90 -8.59
N LEU A 287 -7.92 -6.09 -8.16
CA LEU A 287 -7.58 -7.33 -8.86
C LEU A 287 -8.24 -7.44 -10.24
N PRO A 288 -9.53 -7.09 -10.44
CA PRO A 288 -10.14 -7.13 -11.77
C PRO A 288 -9.46 -6.22 -12.78
N SER A 289 -8.88 -5.11 -12.32
CA SER A 289 -8.23 -4.10 -13.17
C SER A 289 -6.85 -4.51 -13.70
N LEU A 290 -6.30 -5.65 -13.25
CA LEU A 290 -5.00 -6.15 -13.72
C LEU A 290 -5.07 -6.82 -15.11
N ARG A 291 -6.21 -6.80 -15.80
CA ARG A 291 -6.36 -7.30 -17.16
C ARG A 291 -5.57 -6.44 -18.14
N ILE A 292 -4.98 -7.08 -19.15
CA ILE A 292 -4.29 -6.37 -20.25
C ILE A 292 -5.31 -5.76 -21.21
N GLU A 293 -6.43 -6.44 -21.43
CA GLU A 293 -7.49 -5.95 -22.33
C GLU A 293 -8.27 -4.82 -21.65
N VAL A 294 -8.36 -3.69 -22.33
CA VAL A 294 -9.20 -2.56 -21.91
C VAL A 294 -10.67 -2.95 -22.07
N VAL A 295 -11.24 -3.53 -21.05
CA VAL A 295 -12.69 -3.74 -20.97
C VAL A 295 -13.31 -2.44 -20.47
N ASN A 296 -14.09 -1.77 -21.30
CA ASN A 296 -14.87 -0.60 -20.90
C ASN A 296 -15.76 -0.95 -19.71
N GLY A 297 -15.50 -0.36 -18.56
CA GLY A 297 -16.28 -0.58 -17.33
C GLY A 297 -15.48 -0.69 -16.03
N PHE A 298 -14.15 -0.78 -16.06
CA PHE A 298 -13.35 -0.73 -14.85
C PHE A 298 -13.15 0.70 -14.36
N GLN A 299 -13.31 0.90 -13.05
CA GLN A 299 -13.17 2.20 -12.40
C GLN A 299 -11.71 2.63 -12.24
N ILE A 300 -10.75 1.71 -12.34
CA ILE A 300 -9.31 1.94 -12.15
C ILE A 300 -8.51 1.21 -13.24
N GLY A 301 -7.45 1.84 -13.72
CA GLY A 301 -6.51 1.25 -14.68
C GLY A 301 -5.49 0.30 -14.02
N ALA A 302 -4.86 -0.57 -14.82
CA ALA A 302 -3.89 -1.55 -14.35
C ALA A 302 -2.71 -0.91 -13.60
N VAL A 303 -2.16 0.19 -14.12
CA VAL A 303 -1.01 0.88 -13.52
C VAL A 303 -1.34 1.42 -12.11
N THR A 304 -2.50 2.07 -11.96
CA THR A 304 -2.96 2.57 -10.65
C THR A 304 -3.21 1.40 -9.70
N SER A 305 -3.77 0.29 -10.18
CA SER A 305 -3.98 -0.92 -9.36
C SER A 305 -2.67 -1.55 -8.90
N LEU A 306 -1.68 -1.67 -9.77
CA LEU A 306 -0.34 -2.17 -9.43
C LEU A 306 0.32 -1.28 -8.38
N TYR A 307 0.21 0.05 -8.53
CA TYR A 307 0.69 1.02 -7.55
C TYR A 307 0.03 0.83 -6.17
N LEU A 308 -1.30 0.78 -6.14
CA LEU A 308 -2.05 0.65 -4.90
C LEU A 308 -1.78 -0.69 -4.18
N LEU A 309 -1.65 -1.79 -4.93
CA LEU A 309 -1.26 -3.09 -4.37
C LEU A 309 0.12 -3.03 -3.71
N CYS A 310 1.10 -2.38 -4.36
CA CYS A 310 2.42 -2.17 -3.78
C CYS A 310 2.34 -1.35 -2.49
N CYS A 311 1.58 -0.26 -2.47
CA CYS A 311 1.44 0.58 -1.28
C CYS A 311 0.76 -0.16 -0.13
N ILE A 312 -0.33 -0.89 -0.39
CA ILE A 312 -1.05 -1.67 0.63
C ILE A 312 -0.13 -2.72 1.24
N LEU A 313 0.56 -3.53 0.42
CA LEU A 313 1.47 -4.57 0.90
C LEU A 313 2.69 -4.03 1.67
N ARG A 314 3.15 -2.82 1.34
CA ARG A 314 4.31 -2.19 2.01
C ARG A 314 3.97 -1.51 3.31
N ILE A 315 2.81 -0.89 3.41
CA ILE A 315 2.41 -0.03 4.52
C ILE A 315 1.55 -0.81 5.52
N VAL A 316 0.58 -1.60 5.04
CA VAL A 316 -0.35 -2.35 5.90
C VAL A 316 0.26 -3.71 6.23
N LYS A 317 0.93 -3.80 7.38
CA LYS A 317 1.70 -4.97 7.81
C LYS A 317 0.84 -6.00 8.52
N ILE A 318 -0.09 -6.63 7.79
CA ILE A 318 -0.95 -7.70 8.30
C ILE A 318 -0.64 -8.99 7.55
N LYS A 319 -0.26 -10.03 8.30
CA LYS A 319 0.03 -11.36 7.75
C LYS A 319 -1.16 -11.92 6.95
N ASP A 320 -2.34 -11.85 7.51
CA ASP A 320 -3.58 -12.39 6.92
C ASP A 320 -3.95 -11.69 5.61
N LEU A 321 -3.82 -10.35 5.58
CA LEU A 321 -4.05 -9.55 4.38
C LEU A 321 -3.05 -9.91 3.27
N ALA A 322 -1.77 -9.92 3.57
CA ALA A 322 -0.71 -10.20 2.61
C ALA A 322 -0.85 -11.61 2.00
N ASN A 323 -1.08 -12.62 2.82
CA ASN A 323 -1.26 -13.99 2.36
C ASN A 323 -2.57 -14.19 1.58
N THR A 324 -3.67 -13.54 1.98
CA THR A 324 -4.94 -13.62 1.24
C THR A 324 -4.84 -12.96 -0.13
N ILE A 325 -4.18 -11.78 -0.23
CA ILE A 325 -3.89 -11.15 -1.53
C ILE A 325 -3.02 -12.08 -2.39
N SER A 326 -2.00 -12.70 -1.81
CA SER A 326 -1.11 -13.61 -2.52
C SER A 326 -1.81 -14.88 -2.98
N ALA A 327 -2.70 -15.45 -2.17
CA ALA A 327 -3.53 -16.58 -2.57
C ALA A 327 -4.48 -16.25 -3.72
N ALA A 328 -4.97 -14.99 -3.78
CA ALA A 328 -5.82 -14.53 -4.87
C ALA A 328 -5.12 -14.56 -6.24
N PHE A 329 -3.77 -14.52 -6.29
CA PHE A 329 -3.03 -14.65 -7.55
C PHE A 329 -3.18 -16.02 -8.24
N PHE A 330 -3.62 -17.03 -7.52
CA PHE A 330 -3.94 -18.36 -8.09
C PHE A 330 -5.37 -18.46 -8.61
N CYS A 331 -6.20 -17.45 -8.37
CA CYS A 331 -7.56 -17.42 -8.86
C CYS A 331 -7.62 -16.98 -10.34
N PRO A 332 -8.57 -17.54 -11.12
CA PRO A 332 -8.82 -17.04 -12.46
C PRO A 332 -9.28 -15.58 -12.40
N LEU A 333 -8.88 -14.82 -13.39
CA LEU A 333 -9.23 -13.39 -13.50
C LEU A 333 -10.75 -13.15 -13.48
N ASP A 334 -11.51 -14.09 -14.05
CA ASP A 334 -12.98 -14.04 -14.11
C ASP A 334 -13.65 -14.21 -12.74
N ALA A 335 -12.94 -14.78 -11.76
CA ALA A 335 -13.46 -14.93 -10.39
C ALA A 335 -13.76 -13.58 -9.71
N PHE A 336 -13.11 -12.52 -10.15
CA PHE A 336 -13.25 -11.16 -9.61
C PHE A 336 -14.11 -10.24 -10.48
N SER A 337 -14.67 -10.76 -11.60
CA SER A 337 -15.55 -9.95 -12.47
C SER A 337 -16.94 -9.82 -11.84
N PRO A 338 -17.52 -8.61 -11.78
CA PRO A 338 -18.92 -8.48 -11.41
C PRO A 338 -19.79 -9.25 -12.41
N HIS A 339 -20.56 -10.22 -11.92
CA HIS A 339 -21.52 -10.94 -12.75
C HIS A 339 -22.50 -9.96 -13.39
N PRO A 340 -22.78 -10.05 -14.72
CA PRO A 340 -23.74 -9.18 -15.38
C PRO A 340 -25.22 -9.47 -15.00
N GLU A 341 -25.48 -10.50 -14.20
CA GLU A 341 -26.82 -10.84 -13.72
C GLU A 341 -27.03 -10.45 -12.26
N GLY A 342 -27.32 -9.19 -12.03
CA GLY A 342 -27.69 -8.66 -10.73
C GLY A 342 -28.14 -7.22 -10.82
N ARG A 343 -29.33 -6.98 -11.41
CA ARG A 343 -30.06 -5.75 -11.13
C ARG A 343 -30.10 -5.58 -9.61
N LEU A 344 -29.56 -4.46 -9.18
CA LEU A 344 -29.66 -3.93 -7.82
C LEU A 344 -31.15 -3.76 -7.46
N ASP A 345 -31.76 -4.77 -6.88
CA ASP A 345 -32.86 -4.56 -5.98
C ASP A 345 -32.26 -4.28 -4.60
N GLY A 346 -32.48 -3.05 -4.14
CA GLY A 346 -32.02 -2.57 -2.86
C GLY A 346 -32.70 -3.32 -1.72
N ASN A 347 -32.04 -4.38 -1.25
CA ASN A 347 -32.27 -4.99 0.06
C ASN A 347 -31.15 -6.01 0.35
N MET A 348 -29.98 -5.51 0.71
CA MET A 348 -28.90 -6.35 1.22
C MET A 348 -28.62 -6.00 2.68
N THR A 349 -29.67 -5.99 3.49
CA THR A 349 -29.59 -5.86 4.95
C THR A 349 -30.43 -6.92 5.66
N GLN A 350 -30.38 -8.19 5.13
CA GLN A 350 -30.95 -9.28 5.94
C GLN A 350 -30.58 -10.64 5.33
N LEU A 351 -29.42 -11.17 5.64
CA LEU A 351 -29.15 -12.62 5.63
C LEU A 351 -27.83 -12.94 6.35
N CYS A 352 -27.85 -12.75 7.65
CA CYS A 352 -26.97 -13.48 8.56
C CYS A 352 -27.73 -13.64 9.87
N CYS A 353 -28.46 -14.72 10.00
CA CYS A 353 -28.84 -15.43 11.21
C CYS A 353 -30.16 -16.15 10.98
N GLU A 354 -30.10 -17.39 10.56
CA GLU A 354 -31.08 -18.40 10.99
C GLU A 354 -30.49 -19.78 10.80
N THR A 355 -30.01 -20.30 11.89
CA THR A 355 -29.73 -21.72 12.06
C THR A 355 -31.01 -22.44 12.48
N ARG A 356 -31.36 -23.46 11.70
CA ARG A 356 -31.89 -24.75 12.17
C ARG A 356 -33.24 -24.78 12.89
N SER A 357 -34.25 -25.30 12.19
CA SER A 357 -35.08 -26.36 12.78
C SER A 357 -35.82 -27.14 11.68
N LYS A 358 -35.82 -28.47 11.86
CA LYS A 358 -36.46 -29.50 11.06
C LYS A 358 -37.97 -29.47 11.22
N SER A 359 -38.74 -29.80 10.16
CA SER A 359 -39.70 -30.93 10.15
C SER A 359 -40.51 -31.00 8.86
N SER A 360 -40.43 -32.08 8.21
CA SER A 360 -41.45 -33.01 7.68
C SER A 360 -42.79 -32.48 7.13
N GLY A 361 -43.11 -32.99 5.92
CA GLY A 361 -44.51 -33.19 5.49
C GLY A 361 -44.79 -32.93 4.02
N SER A 362 -44.66 -33.91 3.21
CA SER A 362 -45.58 -34.64 2.32
C SER A 362 -46.36 -33.90 1.23
N ASP A 363 -46.26 -34.52 0.05
CA ASP A 363 -47.27 -34.77 -1.00
C ASP A 363 -47.76 -33.57 -1.84
N SER A 364 -47.75 -33.63 -3.11
CA SER A 364 -48.12 -34.58 -4.15
C SER A 364 -48.42 -33.87 -5.48
N ILE A 365 -48.04 -34.50 -6.56
CA ILE A 365 -48.79 -34.75 -7.80
C ILE A 365 -48.85 -33.70 -8.93
N VAL A 366 -48.12 -34.06 -10.03
CA VAL A 366 -48.60 -34.36 -11.40
C VAL A 366 -48.90 -33.17 -12.33
N ARG A 367 -48.17 -32.98 -13.41
CA ARG A 367 -48.38 -33.48 -14.79
C ARG A 367 -47.54 -32.71 -15.81
N GLN A 368 -46.78 -33.47 -16.57
CA GLN A 368 -46.43 -33.26 -17.99
C GLN A 368 -47.69 -33.52 -18.85
N PRO A 369 -47.71 -33.45 -20.20
CA PRO A 369 -46.64 -33.45 -21.21
C PRO A 369 -46.93 -32.76 -22.56
N LEU A 370 -45.99 -33.00 -23.54
CA LEU A 370 -46.18 -33.20 -25.02
C LEU A 370 -46.21 -31.92 -25.86
N ASP A 371 -45.71 -31.79 -27.10
CA ASP A 371 -45.07 -32.65 -28.11
C ASP A 371 -44.39 -31.79 -29.15
N ALA A 372 -43.31 -32.21 -29.73
CA ALA A 372 -43.05 -32.80 -31.05
C ALA A 372 -42.97 -31.74 -32.18
N GLU A 373 -42.16 -31.78 -33.14
CA GLU A 373 -41.63 -32.65 -34.17
C GLU A 373 -40.58 -31.85 -34.98
N SER A 374 -39.42 -32.30 -35.24
CA SER A 374 -38.86 -33.08 -36.37
C SER A 374 -38.96 -32.41 -37.75
N VAL A 375 -37.84 -32.38 -38.49
CA VAL A 375 -37.60 -32.93 -39.83
C VAL A 375 -36.12 -32.79 -40.27
N ARG A 376 -35.52 -33.89 -40.46
CA ARG A 376 -34.49 -34.46 -41.32
C ARG A 376 -34.27 -33.81 -42.72
N LYS A 377 -32.99 -33.84 -43.19
CA LYS A 377 -32.46 -34.67 -44.32
C LYS A 377 -31.06 -34.20 -44.68
N GLU A 378 -30.05 -35.03 -44.58
CA GLU A 378 -29.42 -36.00 -45.53
C GLU A 378 -28.63 -35.27 -46.67
N VAL A 379 -27.31 -35.53 -46.68
CA VAL A 379 -26.45 -36.55 -47.31
C VAL A 379 -25.91 -36.15 -48.70
N SER A 380 -24.63 -36.15 -48.86
CA SER A 380 -23.78 -36.89 -49.81
C SER A 380 -22.43 -36.16 -49.98
N ASP A 381 -21.34 -36.75 -49.61
CA ASP A 381 -20.47 -37.77 -50.21
C ASP A 381 -19.65 -37.22 -51.40
N SER A 382 -18.34 -37.21 -51.27
CA SER A 382 -17.36 -38.00 -52.00
C SER A 382 -15.92 -37.44 -51.97
N SER A 383 -15.09 -38.36 -51.52
CA SER A 383 -13.74 -38.73 -52.03
C SER A 383 -12.55 -37.81 -51.98
N ALA A 384 -11.57 -38.29 -51.26
CA ALA A 384 -10.12 -38.01 -51.18
C ALA A 384 -9.39 -38.31 -52.55
N PRO A 385 -8.00 -38.25 -52.67
CA PRO A 385 -6.93 -37.99 -51.69
C PRO A 385 -5.68 -37.23 -52.23
N LYS A 386 -4.65 -37.09 -51.29
CA LYS A 386 -3.18 -36.93 -51.50
C LYS A 386 -2.65 -35.54 -51.69
N THR A 387 -1.58 -35.07 -51.09
CA THR A 387 -0.35 -35.59 -50.43
C THR A 387 0.38 -34.48 -49.75
N GLU A 388 0.91 -34.75 -48.53
CA GLU A 388 2.20 -34.34 -47.92
C GLU A 388 2.72 -32.91 -48.06
N LEU A 389 2.84 -32.21 -46.93
CA LEU A 389 4.13 -31.89 -46.30
C LEU A 389 3.89 -31.27 -44.91
N GLU A 390 4.62 -31.83 -43.97
CA GLU A 390 4.59 -31.49 -42.56
C GLU A 390 5.06 -30.06 -42.32
N ASP A 391 4.23 -29.28 -41.63
CA ASP A 391 4.72 -28.20 -40.76
C ASP A 391 3.94 -28.28 -39.44
N VAL A 392 4.59 -28.87 -38.44
CA VAL A 392 4.01 -29.12 -37.13
C VAL A 392 4.07 -27.82 -36.33
N THR A 393 3.16 -26.93 -36.60
CA THR A 393 2.76 -25.92 -35.63
C THR A 393 1.67 -26.55 -34.77
N VAL A 394 2.07 -27.08 -33.62
CA VAL A 394 1.15 -27.56 -32.57
C VAL A 394 0.42 -26.33 -32.03
N LYS A 395 -0.70 -25.99 -32.68
CA LYS A 395 -1.74 -25.22 -32.03
C LYS A 395 -2.46 -26.13 -31.07
N ASN A 396 -2.05 -26.11 -29.81
CA ASN A 396 -2.84 -26.61 -28.72
C ASN A 396 -4.02 -25.67 -28.50
N ASP A 397 -5.05 -25.78 -29.32
CA ASP A 397 -6.38 -25.26 -29.02
C ASP A 397 -7.02 -26.16 -27.94
N CYS A 398 -6.60 -25.94 -26.68
CA CYS A 398 -7.39 -26.38 -25.54
C CYS A 398 -8.48 -25.34 -25.29
N PRO A 399 -9.79 -25.71 -25.30
CA PRO A 399 -10.87 -24.78 -25.05
C PRO A 399 -10.79 -24.26 -23.61
N GLY A 400 -10.51 -22.96 -23.42
CA GLY A 400 -10.76 -22.24 -22.18
C GLY A 400 -9.73 -22.41 -21.08
N SER A 401 -8.43 -22.21 -21.38
CA SER A 401 -7.47 -21.93 -20.30
C SER A 401 -7.81 -20.57 -19.69
N ARG A 402 -8.54 -20.57 -18.57
CA ARG A 402 -8.80 -19.37 -17.80
C ARG A 402 -7.46 -18.82 -17.31
N VAL A 403 -7.13 -17.60 -17.71
CA VAL A 403 -5.88 -16.94 -17.31
C VAL A 403 -5.95 -16.66 -15.80
N GLU A 404 -5.05 -17.22 -15.04
CA GLU A 404 -4.87 -16.88 -13.62
C GLU A 404 -4.35 -15.46 -13.48
N LEU A 405 -4.66 -14.83 -12.35
CA LEU A 405 -4.19 -13.46 -12.05
C LEU A 405 -2.66 -13.35 -12.07
N ARG A 406 -1.96 -14.40 -11.63
CA ARG A 406 -0.50 -14.50 -11.72
C ARG A 406 -0.03 -14.49 -13.16
N GLY A 407 -0.69 -15.23 -14.04
CA GLY A 407 -0.41 -15.23 -15.47
C GLY A 407 -0.62 -13.86 -16.11
N ALA A 408 -1.67 -13.13 -15.70
CA ALA A 408 -1.90 -11.75 -16.14
C ALA A 408 -0.77 -10.81 -15.66
N LEU A 409 -0.28 -10.95 -14.42
CA LEU A 409 0.85 -10.18 -13.93
C LEU A 409 2.13 -10.45 -14.73
N LEU A 410 2.43 -11.71 -15.03
CA LEU A 410 3.59 -12.09 -15.84
C LEU A 410 3.47 -11.63 -17.30
N SER A 411 2.24 -11.59 -17.84
CA SER A 411 2.02 -11.08 -19.19
C SER A 411 2.28 -9.57 -19.30
N HIS A 412 2.06 -8.78 -18.24
CA HIS A 412 2.51 -7.38 -18.22
C HIS A 412 4.03 -7.27 -18.38
N ILE A 413 4.82 -8.20 -17.84
CA ILE A 413 6.28 -8.22 -18.00
C ILE A 413 6.67 -8.56 -19.45
N THR A 414 6.00 -9.52 -20.06
CA THR A 414 6.36 -10.03 -21.38
C THR A 414 5.82 -9.18 -22.54
N THR A 415 4.65 -8.56 -22.40
CA THR A 415 3.96 -7.85 -23.48
C THR A 415 3.56 -6.42 -23.18
N GLY A 416 3.55 -6.01 -21.87
CA GLY A 416 3.14 -4.69 -21.43
C GLY A 416 4.07 -3.56 -21.90
N ASP A 417 3.63 -2.31 -21.78
CA ASP A 417 4.46 -1.13 -21.96
C ASP A 417 5.42 -0.92 -20.77
N ASP A 418 6.31 0.07 -20.88
CA ASP A 418 7.30 0.40 -19.83
C ASP A 418 6.67 0.55 -18.44
N VAL A 419 5.53 1.22 -18.34
CA VAL A 419 4.87 1.51 -17.07
C VAL A 419 4.23 0.25 -16.48
N GLN A 420 3.62 -0.58 -17.32
CA GLN A 420 3.03 -1.85 -16.94
C GLN A 420 4.10 -2.85 -16.48
N VAL A 421 5.21 -2.92 -17.20
CA VAL A 421 6.39 -3.74 -16.82
C VAL A 421 6.92 -3.28 -15.48
N LEU A 422 7.17 -1.97 -15.31
CA LEU A 422 7.65 -1.41 -14.03
C LEU A 422 6.69 -1.74 -12.88
N GLY A 423 5.39 -1.61 -13.11
CA GLY A 423 4.36 -1.94 -12.13
C GLY A 423 4.37 -3.40 -11.73
N ALA A 424 4.41 -4.31 -12.70
CA ALA A 424 4.46 -5.75 -12.46
C ALA A 424 5.74 -6.18 -11.70
N LEU A 425 6.90 -5.67 -12.11
CA LEU A 425 8.17 -5.90 -11.41
C LEU A 425 8.13 -5.36 -9.98
N SER A 426 7.51 -4.19 -9.77
CA SER A 426 7.36 -3.59 -8.45
C SER A 426 6.47 -4.42 -7.53
N VAL A 427 5.39 -5.02 -8.03
CA VAL A 427 4.54 -5.95 -7.27
C VAL A 427 5.33 -7.19 -6.86
N LEU A 428 6.04 -7.85 -7.80
CA LEU A 428 6.86 -9.01 -7.49
C LEU A 428 7.96 -8.69 -6.46
N ALA A 429 8.63 -7.55 -6.62
CA ALA A 429 9.63 -7.07 -5.67
C ALA A 429 9.03 -6.77 -4.30
N THR A 430 7.83 -6.21 -4.25
CA THR A 430 7.12 -5.91 -3.00
C THR A 430 6.72 -7.19 -2.28
N LEU A 431 6.15 -8.17 -2.98
CA LEU A 431 5.82 -9.48 -2.41
C LEU A 431 7.06 -10.15 -1.82
N LEU A 432 8.18 -10.13 -2.54
CA LEU A 432 9.46 -10.69 -2.10
C LEU A 432 10.01 -10.01 -0.84
N GLN A 433 9.75 -8.72 -0.67
CA GLN A 433 10.22 -7.90 0.46
C GLN A 433 9.23 -7.84 1.64
N THR A 434 8.00 -8.30 1.46
CA THR A 434 6.98 -8.31 2.52
C THR A 434 7.31 -9.40 3.53
N LYS A 435 7.62 -8.98 4.77
CA LYS A 435 8.02 -9.89 5.85
C LYS A 435 6.85 -10.71 6.40
N GLU A 436 5.66 -10.17 6.28
CA GLU A 436 4.40 -10.75 6.73
C GLU A 436 3.92 -11.90 5.84
N LEU A 437 4.52 -12.06 4.65
CA LEU A 437 4.18 -13.12 3.72
C LEU A 437 4.89 -14.42 4.08
N ASP A 438 4.14 -15.52 4.10
CA ASP A 438 4.68 -16.84 4.39
C ASP A 438 5.64 -17.32 3.30
N GLU A 439 6.71 -18.02 3.70
CA GLU A 439 7.70 -18.55 2.75
C GLU A 439 7.07 -19.59 1.82
N SER A 440 6.08 -20.35 2.29
CA SER A 440 5.27 -21.26 1.49
C SER A 440 4.51 -20.54 0.36
N MET A 441 3.97 -19.35 0.65
CA MET A 441 3.31 -18.53 -0.37
C MET A 441 4.29 -17.99 -1.40
N LEU A 442 5.48 -17.56 -0.99
CA LEU A 442 6.54 -17.15 -1.92
C LEU A 442 6.99 -18.31 -2.82
N ASP A 443 7.08 -19.52 -2.27
CA ASP A 443 7.42 -20.73 -3.01
C ASP A 443 6.32 -21.10 -4.02
N ALA A 444 5.07 -21.10 -3.57
CA ALA A 444 3.92 -21.34 -4.43
C ALA A 444 3.83 -20.33 -5.59
N LEU A 445 4.09 -19.03 -5.33
CA LEU A 445 4.14 -17.99 -6.37
C LEU A 445 5.34 -18.12 -7.33
N GLY A 446 6.33 -18.95 -7.00
CA GLY A 446 7.56 -19.12 -7.78
C GLY A 446 8.59 -18.02 -7.55
N ILE A 447 8.46 -17.21 -6.51
CA ILE A 447 9.35 -16.07 -6.19
C ILE A 447 10.14 -16.26 -4.89
N LEU A 448 10.23 -17.47 -4.36
CA LEU A 448 11.04 -17.72 -3.16
C LEU A 448 12.52 -17.41 -3.46
N PRO A 449 13.18 -16.52 -2.67
CA PRO A 449 14.57 -16.19 -2.88
C PRO A 449 15.47 -17.41 -2.76
N GLN A 450 16.45 -17.50 -3.63
CA GLN A 450 17.37 -18.61 -3.72
C GLN A 450 18.04 -18.99 -2.38
N ARG A 451 18.50 -18.02 -1.61
CA ARG A 451 19.13 -18.28 -0.29
C ARG A 451 18.19 -19.02 0.67
N LYS A 452 16.89 -18.68 0.63
CA LYS A 452 15.87 -19.32 1.46
C LYS A 452 15.56 -20.72 0.95
N GLN A 453 15.48 -20.90 -0.36
CA GLN A 453 15.27 -22.20 -0.99
C GLN A 453 16.41 -23.18 -0.70
N HIS A 454 17.66 -22.71 -0.77
CA HIS A 454 18.83 -23.54 -0.46
C HIS A 454 18.83 -23.96 1.02
N LYS A 455 18.50 -23.05 1.94
CA LYS A 455 18.33 -23.38 3.36
C LYS A 455 17.23 -24.41 3.59
N LYS A 456 16.10 -24.29 2.88
CA LYS A 456 14.98 -25.25 2.93
C LYS A 456 15.43 -26.64 2.47
N LEU A 457 16.10 -26.73 1.31
CA LEU A 457 16.62 -27.99 0.78
C LEU A 457 17.66 -28.63 1.71
N LEU A 458 18.55 -27.83 2.32
CA LEU A 458 19.50 -28.33 3.32
C LEU A 458 18.80 -28.87 4.58
N LEU A 459 17.77 -28.19 5.05
CA LEU A 459 16.99 -28.66 6.20
C LEU A 459 16.22 -29.96 5.84
N GLU A 460 15.63 -30.05 4.66
CA GLU A 460 14.96 -31.27 4.19
C GLU A 460 15.95 -32.45 4.06
N ALA A 461 17.17 -32.21 3.57
CA ALA A 461 18.23 -33.21 3.50
C ALA A 461 18.70 -33.67 4.89
N LEU A 462 18.89 -32.74 5.84
CA LEU A 462 19.29 -33.04 7.20
C LEU A 462 18.22 -33.82 7.98
N VAL A 463 16.93 -33.47 7.79
CA VAL A 463 15.83 -34.18 8.45
C VAL A 463 15.59 -35.55 7.79
N GLY A 464 15.93 -35.72 6.50
CA GLY A 464 15.78 -36.99 5.78
C GLY A 464 16.87 -38.02 6.07
N GLU A 465 18.06 -37.61 6.54
CA GLU A 465 19.16 -38.52 6.89
C GLU A 465 19.06 -39.13 8.31
N ASP A 466 18.20 -38.58 9.18
CA ASP A 466 18.08 -39.00 10.60
C ASP A 466 16.90 -39.93 10.87
N SER A 467 16.36 -40.65 9.88
CA SER A 467 15.28 -41.63 10.07
C SER A 467 15.76 -43.01 10.53
N GLY A 468 16.88 -43.10 11.27
CA GLY A 468 17.48 -44.32 11.73
C GLY A 468 17.23 -44.69 13.20
N GLU A 469 16.98 -43.78 14.13
CA GLU A 469 16.99 -44.14 15.57
C GLU A 469 16.11 -43.34 16.53
N GLU A 470 14.97 -42.77 16.15
CA GLU A 470 14.01 -42.22 17.14
C GLU A 470 12.54 -42.51 16.81
N GLN A 471 12.17 -43.77 16.81
CA GLN A 471 10.77 -44.23 16.90
C GLN A 471 10.32 -44.32 18.36
N LEU A 472 10.36 -43.27 19.15
CA LEU A 472 9.80 -43.37 20.52
C LEU A 472 9.05 -42.10 21.03
N PHE A 473 9.02 -41.04 20.33
CA PHE A 473 8.19 -39.87 20.72
C PHE A 473 7.68 -39.15 19.48
N SER A 474 6.53 -39.44 19.09
CA SER A 474 5.36 -38.66 18.65
C SER A 474 4.65 -39.32 17.46
N SER A 475 3.47 -39.67 17.71
CA SER A 475 2.40 -39.81 16.75
C SER A 475 2.06 -38.46 16.21
N ASP A 476 2.64 -38.09 15.05
CA ASP A 476 2.09 -37.18 14.03
C ASP A 476 3.14 -36.98 12.91
N ASN A 477 3.40 -38.07 12.19
CA ASN A 477 4.16 -38.00 10.93
C ASN A 477 3.19 -37.75 9.77
N THR A 478 2.80 -36.49 9.59
CA THR A 478 2.34 -36.01 8.30
C THR A 478 3.55 -35.47 7.53
N SER A 479 3.84 -36.11 6.42
CA SER A 479 4.98 -35.85 5.54
C SER A 479 5.12 -34.37 5.20
N VAL A 480 6.36 -33.84 5.19
CA VAL A 480 6.77 -32.46 4.87
C VAL A 480 6.29 -31.96 3.47
N LYS A 481 5.79 -32.85 2.62
CA LYS A 481 5.10 -32.48 1.37
C LYS A 481 3.69 -31.90 1.56
N GLY A 482 3.07 -32.06 2.73
CA GLY A 482 1.72 -31.57 3.02
C GLY A 482 1.66 -30.14 3.59
N GLY A 483 2.78 -29.54 4.02
CA GLY A 483 2.76 -28.27 4.72
C GLY A 483 2.43 -27.07 3.83
N ILE A 484 2.98 -27.02 2.63
CA ILE A 484 2.77 -25.92 1.66
C ILE A 484 1.33 -25.92 1.14
N ASP A 485 0.83 -27.10 0.80
CA ASP A 485 -0.52 -27.27 0.28
C ASP A 485 -1.58 -26.94 1.34
N ILE A 486 -1.32 -27.26 2.62
CA ILE A 486 -2.25 -26.98 3.73
C ILE A 486 -2.39 -25.48 4.00
N GLU A 487 -1.29 -24.72 4.01
CA GLU A 487 -1.34 -23.26 4.25
C GLU A 487 -2.02 -22.55 3.08
N LEU A 488 -1.67 -22.91 1.84
CA LEU A 488 -2.30 -22.35 0.65
C LEU A 488 -3.79 -22.69 0.61
N ASP A 489 -4.17 -23.94 0.86
CA ASP A 489 -5.56 -24.39 0.90
C ASP A 489 -6.36 -23.63 1.95
N GLY A 490 -5.77 -23.29 3.11
CA GLY A 490 -6.41 -22.48 4.13
C GLY A 490 -6.77 -21.08 3.64
N TYR A 491 -5.86 -20.40 2.92
CA TYR A 491 -6.13 -19.09 2.34
C TYR A 491 -7.07 -19.15 1.13
N LEU A 492 -6.99 -20.20 0.32
CA LEU A 492 -7.92 -20.42 -0.78
C LEU A 492 -9.34 -20.73 -0.26
N GLN A 493 -9.47 -21.41 0.88
CA GLN A 493 -10.76 -21.59 1.51
C GLN A 493 -11.34 -20.27 2.03
N LYS A 494 -10.53 -19.40 2.61
CA LYS A 494 -10.98 -18.01 2.95
C LYS A 494 -11.50 -17.25 1.73
N LEU A 495 -10.85 -17.37 0.58
CA LEU A 495 -11.35 -16.74 -0.66
C LEU A 495 -12.72 -17.26 -1.07
N LYS A 496 -12.98 -18.57 -0.88
CA LYS A 496 -14.33 -19.14 -1.09
C LYS A 496 -15.35 -18.56 -0.12
N ASP A 497 -14.97 -18.39 1.14
CA ASP A 497 -15.83 -17.80 2.17
C ASP A 497 -16.19 -16.33 1.86
N TYR A 498 -15.31 -15.62 1.13
CA TYR A 498 -15.62 -14.30 0.55
C TYR A 498 -16.50 -14.34 -0.71
N GLY A 499 -16.95 -15.52 -1.12
CA GLY A 499 -17.80 -15.71 -2.31
C GLY A 499 -17.02 -15.72 -3.63
N ILE A 500 -15.69 -15.82 -3.60
CA ILE A 500 -14.85 -15.88 -4.79
C ILE A 500 -14.84 -17.32 -5.29
N SER A 501 -15.43 -17.53 -6.47
CA SER A 501 -15.40 -18.83 -7.15
C SER A 501 -14.07 -18.98 -7.90
N TYR A 502 -13.30 -20.01 -7.58
CA TYR A 502 -12.08 -20.34 -8.29
C TYR A 502 -11.98 -21.83 -8.54
N PHE A 503 -11.27 -22.17 -9.61
CA PHE A 503 -10.92 -23.56 -9.93
C PHE A 503 -9.40 -23.66 -9.91
N LEU A 504 -8.84 -24.31 -8.91
CA LEU A 504 -7.45 -24.70 -8.93
C LEU A 504 -7.26 -25.79 -10.00
N LYS A 505 -6.31 -25.61 -10.90
CA LYS A 505 -5.76 -26.71 -11.67
C LYS A 505 -5.01 -27.61 -10.69
N ALA A 506 -5.65 -28.68 -10.26
CA ALA A 506 -4.97 -29.74 -9.53
C ALA A 506 -3.80 -30.24 -10.38
N GLY A 507 -2.56 -29.88 -10.02
CA GLY A 507 -1.38 -30.47 -10.62
C GLY A 507 -0.24 -29.56 -11.05
N ALA A 508 -0.34 -28.22 -10.94
CA ALA A 508 0.82 -27.36 -11.19
C ALA A 508 1.78 -27.41 -10.00
N SER A 509 2.96 -28.00 -10.20
CA SER A 509 3.99 -28.03 -9.17
C SER A 509 4.57 -26.64 -8.93
N PRO A 510 5.00 -26.26 -7.71
CA PRO A 510 5.69 -24.99 -7.43
C PRO A 510 6.89 -24.74 -8.35
N ARG A 511 7.54 -25.79 -8.85
CA ARG A 511 8.63 -25.70 -9.83
C ARG A 511 8.16 -25.17 -11.19
N ALA A 512 6.94 -25.49 -11.63
CA ALA A 512 6.39 -24.95 -12.87
C ALA A 512 6.16 -23.45 -12.75
N HIS A 513 5.61 -23.00 -11.62
CA HIS A 513 5.40 -21.57 -11.35
C HIS A 513 6.72 -20.79 -11.31
N ARG A 514 7.78 -21.37 -10.74
CA ARG A 514 9.12 -20.76 -10.74
C ARG A 514 9.69 -20.63 -12.14
N PHE A 515 9.52 -21.66 -12.97
CA PHE A 515 9.95 -21.63 -14.36
C PHE A 515 9.27 -20.51 -15.13
N GLU A 516 7.95 -20.34 -14.99
CA GLU A 516 7.20 -19.29 -15.67
C GLU A 516 7.66 -17.88 -15.26
N VAL A 517 7.96 -17.66 -13.98
CA VAL A 517 8.49 -16.38 -13.49
C VAL A 517 9.89 -16.11 -14.07
N LEU A 518 10.77 -17.12 -14.06
CA LEU A 518 12.12 -17.00 -14.63
C LEU A 518 12.05 -16.76 -16.15
N ASP A 519 11.17 -17.48 -16.86
CA ASP A 519 10.96 -17.30 -18.29
C ASP A 519 10.50 -15.89 -18.63
N ALA A 520 9.52 -15.35 -17.89
CA ALA A 520 9.05 -13.98 -18.07
C ALA A 520 10.17 -12.94 -17.83
N LEU A 521 10.98 -13.12 -16.77
CA LEU A 521 12.06 -12.19 -16.44
C LEU A 521 13.22 -12.27 -17.45
N VAL A 522 13.55 -13.46 -17.95
CA VAL A 522 14.61 -13.61 -18.98
C VAL A 522 14.12 -13.06 -20.32
N SER A 523 12.86 -13.33 -20.69
CA SER A 523 12.24 -12.81 -21.91
C SER A 523 12.21 -11.27 -21.94
N LEU A 524 12.11 -10.61 -20.79
CA LEU A 524 12.16 -9.16 -20.67
C LEU A 524 13.45 -8.58 -21.31
N PHE A 525 14.60 -9.24 -21.15
CA PHE A 525 15.86 -8.76 -21.72
C PHE A 525 15.96 -8.91 -23.23
N CYS A 526 15.08 -9.71 -23.84
CA CYS A 526 14.99 -9.85 -25.29
C CYS A 526 14.16 -8.74 -25.95
N ARG A 527 13.55 -7.85 -25.16
CA ARG A 527 12.72 -6.76 -25.64
C ARG A 527 13.56 -5.50 -25.89
N SER A 528 13.48 -4.97 -27.10
CA SER A 528 14.21 -3.76 -27.52
C SER A 528 13.47 -2.44 -27.17
N ASN A 529 12.17 -2.52 -26.85
CA ASN A 529 11.31 -1.36 -26.59
C ASN A 529 11.20 -1.00 -25.10
N ILE A 530 12.03 -1.57 -24.24
CA ILE A 530 12.01 -1.35 -22.80
C ILE A 530 13.21 -0.53 -22.37
N SER A 531 12.97 0.46 -21.50
CA SER A 531 14.04 1.35 -21.02
C SER A 531 15.06 0.61 -20.14
N ALA A 532 16.32 1.09 -20.18
CA ALA A 532 17.42 0.54 -19.40
C ALA A 532 17.13 0.50 -17.89
N GLU A 533 16.38 1.48 -17.39
CA GLU A 533 15.99 1.58 -15.97
C GLU A 533 15.13 0.40 -15.54
N ILE A 534 14.18 0.03 -16.38
CA ILE A 534 13.25 -1.09 -16.13
C ILE A 534 13.98 -2.43 -16.26
N LEU A 535 14.87 -2.55 -17.26
CA LEU A 535 15.72 -3.75 -17.38
C LEU A 535 16.60 -3.95 -16.13
N TRP A 536 17.05 -2.87 -15.50
CA TRP A 536 17.78 -2.92 -14.23
C TRP A 536 16.94 -3.49 -13.08
N ASP A 537 15.67 -3.11 -13.00
CA ASP A 537 14.75 -3.63 -11.99
C ASP A 537 14.47 -5.12 -12.22
N GLY A 538 14.25 -5.51 -13.47
CA GLY A 538 14.15 -6.92 -13.87
C GLY A 538 15.41 -7.71 -13.53
N GLY A 539 16.58 -7.12 -13.78
CA GLY A 539 17.88 -7.71 -13.46
C GLY A 539 18.09 -7.93 -11.96
N TRP A 540 17.69 -6.96 -11.15
CA TRP A 540 17.71 -7.13 -9.70
C TRP A 540 16.82 -8.29 -9.24
N LEU A 541 15.58 -8.35 -9.73
CA LEU A 541 14.63 -9.39 -9.38
C LEU A 541 15.12 -10.76 -9.85
N LEU A 542 15.60 -10.87 -11.09
CA LEU A 542 16.16 -12.11 -11.64
C LEU A 542 17.31 -12.62 -10.76
N ARG A 543 18.20 -11.74 -10.32
CA ARG A 543 19.31 -12.10 -9.42
C ARG A 543 18.84 -12.66 -8.08
N GLN A 544 17.75 -12.13 -7.49
CA GLN A 544 17.21 -12.67 -6.24
C GLN A 544 16.68 -14.11 -6.41
N LEU A 545 16.23 -14.44 -7.61
CA LEU A 545 15.61 -15.70 -7.95
C LEU A 545 16.57 -16.69 -8.62
N LEU A 546 17.74 -16.23 -9.09
CA LEU A 546 18.70 -17.10 -9.79
C LEU A 546 19.17 -18.23 -8.89
N PRO A 547 19.07 -19.47 -9.37
CA PRO A 547 19.51 -20.64 -8.65
C PRO A 547 21.04 -20.79 -8.64
N TYR A 548 21.59 -21.42 -7.61
CA TYR A 548 23.00 -21.83 -7.58
C TYR A 548 23.23 -23.15 -8.34
N SER A 549 22.20 -23.78 -8.89
CA SER A 549 22.30 -25.02 -9.65
C SER A 549 21.74 -24.87 -11.06
N GLU A 550 22.40 -25.51 -12.02
CA GLU A 550 21.96 -25.55 -13.43
C GLU A 550 20.56 -26.16 -13.64
N ALA A 551 20.04 -26.87 -12.64
CA ALA A 551 18.78 -27.61 -12.76
C ALA A 551 17.53 -26.74 -12.90
N GLU A 552 17.55 -25.48 -12.40
CA GLU A 552 16.40 -24.57 -12.47
C GLU A 552 16.50 -23.53 -13.58
N PHE A 553 17.74 -23.17 -13.95
CA PHE A 553 18.04 -22.23 -15.02
C PHE A 553 18.57 -23.00 -16.22
N ASN A 554 17.65 -23.39 -17.07
CA ASN A 554 17.95 -24.35 -18.14
C ASN A 554 18.78 -23.75 -19.27
N SER A 555 19.26 -24.60 -20.18
CA SER A 555 20.02 -24.19 -21.36
C SER A 555 19.31 -23.20 -22.28
N TYR A 556 17.97 -23.22 -22.28
CA TYR A 556 17.15 -22.27 -23.03
C TYR A 556 17.26 -20.85 -22.45
N HIS A 557 17.14 -20.67 -21.13
CA HIS A 557 17.30 -19.36 -20.48
C HIS A 557 18.72 -18.81 -20.66
N LEU A 558 19.75 -19.66 -20.53
CA LEU A 558 21.15 -19.28 -20.81
C LEU A 558 21.35 -18.82 -22.25
N LYS A 559 20.69 -19.53 -23.20
CA LYS A 559 20.75 -19.16 -24.62
C LYS A 559 20.09 -17.79 -24.84
N LEU A 560 18.89 -17.56 -24.28
CA LEU A 560 18.20 -16.27 -24.38
C LEU A 560 19.03 -15.11 -23.81
N LEU A 561 19.64 -15.28 -22.64
CA LEU A 561 20.53 -14.25 -22.08
C LEU A 561 21.77 -14.01 -22.95
N LYS A 562 22.35 -15.07 -23.54
CA LYS A 562 23.50 -14.95 -24.46
C LYS A 562 23.08 -14.22 -25.75
N ASP A 563 21.93 -14.52 -26.29
CA ASP A 563 21.42 -13.88 -27.51
C ASP A 563 21.05 -12.40 -27.25
N SER A 564 20.43 -12.10 -26.11
CA SER A 564 20.18 -10.73 -25.65
C SER A 564 21.49 -9.95 -25.44
N TYR A 565 22.48 -10.55 -24.81
CA TYR A 565 23.83 -9.95 -24.66
C TYR A 565 24.45 -9.62 -26.02
N LYS A 566 24.40 -10.54 -26.99
CA LYS A 566 24.92 -10.30 -28.34
C LYS A 566 24.18 -9.15 -29.03
N TYR A 567 22.88 -9.12 -28.93
CA TYR A 567 22.06 -8.03 -29.48
C TYR A 567 22.50 -6.67 -28.95
N TRP A 568 22.51 -6.50 -27.61
CA TRP A 568 22.87 -5.23 -26.98
C TRP A 568 24.35 -4.86 -27.18
N ALA A 569 25.24 -5.84 -27.27
CA ALA A 569 26.63 -5.61 -27.64
C ALA A 569 26.74 -5.07 -29.08
N THR A 570 25.93 -5.57 -30.00
CA THR A 570 25.93 -5.10 -31.40
C THR A 570 25.40 -3.68 -31.49
N GLU A 571 24.29 -3.36 -30.78
CA GLU A 571 23.75 -2.00 -30.70
C GLU A 571 24.74 -1.01 -30.10
N LEU A 572 25.41 -1.39 -29.00
CA LEU A 572 26.45 -0.58 -28.38
C LEU A 572 27.63 -0.32 -29.35
N LEU A 573 28.08 -1.34 -30.09
CA LEU A 573 29.16 -1.19 -31.06
C LEU A 573 28.75 -0.32 -32.26
N GLN A 574 27.52 -0.38 -32.70
CA GLN A 574 27.01 0.48 -33.79
C GLN A 574 27.00 1.95 -33.34
N GLU A 575 26.51 2.23 -32.15
CA GLU A 575 26.49 3.59 -31.60
C GLU A 575 27.91 4.10 -31.35
N ALA A 576 28.82 3.24 -30.85
CA ALA A 576 30.21 3.59 -30.55
C ALA A 576 31.07 3.91 -31.79
N ARG A 577 30.64 3.54 -32.98
CA ARG A 577 31.31 3.90 -34.24
C ARG A 577 31.21 5.38 -34.61
N GLY A 578 30.40 6.12 -33.91
CA GLY A 578 30.26 7.57 -34.06
C GLY A 578 31.36 8.34 -33.31
N ILE A 579 30.96 9.30 -32.51
CA ILE A 579 31.82 10.32 -31.88
C ILE A 579 32.42 9.88 -30.52
N TRP A 580 32.10 8.67 -30.03
CA TRP A 580 32.20 8.30 -28.59
C TRP A 580 33.46 7.51 -28.20
N SER A 581 34.42 7.27 -29.13
CA SER A 581 35.55 6.39 -28.88
C SER A 581 36.34 6.72 -27.61
N ASP A 582 36.53 8.00 -27.31
CA ASP A 582 37.37 8.44 -26.19
C ASP A 582 36.66 8.37 -24.83
N PHE A 583 35.34 8.46 -24.83
CA PHE A 583 34.53 8.43 -23.59
C PHE A 583 33.95 7.05 -23.26
N LEU A 584 33.86 6.15 -24.24
CA LEU A 584 33.21 4.85 -24.05
C LEU A 584 33.90 4.00 -22.96
N ILE A 585 35.20 4.01 -22.88
CA ILE A 585 35.96 3.25 -21.88
C ILE A 585 35.68 3.76 -20.47
N ILE A 586 35.62 5.09 -20.32
CA ILE A 586 35.32 5.73 -19.04
C ILE A 586 33.90 5.39 -18.61
N LEU A 587 32.92 5.51 -19.53
CA LEU A 587 31.52 5.17 -19.27
C LEU A 587 31.36 3.68 -18.91
N LEU A 588 31.99 2.78 -19.62
CA LEU A 588 31.98 1.35 -19.35
C LEU A 588 32.56 1.01 -17.97
N SER A 589 33.73 1.59 -17.62
CA SER A 589 34.33 1.36 -16.31
C SER A 589 33.47 1.89 -15.17
N ASP A 590 32.86 3.04 -15.36
CA ASP A 590 32.00 3.69 -14.37
C ASP A 590 30.68 2.93 -14.16
N GLU A 591 30.01 2.56 -15.26
CA GLU A 591 28.77 1.78 -15.21
C GLU A 591 29.05 0.33 -14.72
N TRP A 592 30.22 -0.25 -15.01
CA TRP A 592 30.59 -1.53 -14.43
C TRP A 592 30.66 -1.51 -12.92
N LYS A 593 31.29 -0.49 -12.33
CA LYS A 593 31.39 -0.32 -10.88
C LYS A 593 30.02 -0.03 -10.25
N LYS A 594 29.20 0.78 -10.91
CA LYS A 594 27.82 1.08 -10.46
C LYS A 594 26.94 -0.18 -10.50
N CYS A 595 26.99 -0.93 -11.60
CA CYS A 595 26.25 -2.14 -11.79
C CYS A 595 26.67 -3.22 -10.79
N LYS A 596 27.96 -3.43 -10.60
CA LYS A 596 28.47 -4.38 -9.60
C LYS A 596 27.93 -4.05 -8.21
N ARG A 597 28.04 -2.78 -7.77
CA ARG A 597 27.50 -2.34 -6.48
C ARG A 597 25.98 -2.55 -6.40
N ALA A 598 25.24 -2.22 -7.44
CA ALA A 598 23.80 -2.39 -7.47
C ALA A 598 23.38 -3.87 -7.44
N ILE A 599 24.11 -4.74 -8.11
CA ILE A 599 23.86 -6.19 -8.10
C ILE A 599 24.21 -6.79 -6.73
N GLU A 600 25.27 -6.34 -6.07
CA GLU A 600 25.70 -6.84 -4.75
C GLU A 600 24.91 -6.21 -3.60
N ALA A 601 24.28 -5.05 -3.81
CA ALA A 601 23.53 -4.35 -2.78
C ALA A 601 22.28 -5.13 -2.33
N PRO A 602 21.93 -5.06 -1.03
CA PRO A 602 20.59 -5.45 -0.61
C PRO A 602 19.57 -4.55 -1.32
N SER A 603 18.45 -5.15 -1.72
CA SER A 603 17.35 -4.55 -2.47
C SER A 603 17.24 -3.02 -2.45
N PRO A 604 17.34 -2.34 -3.59
CA PRO A 604 16.92 -0.94 -3.66
C PRO A 604 15.40 -0.87 -3.46
N ARG A 605 14.97 -0.22 -2.39
CA ARG A 605 13.55 0.12 -2.20
C ARG A 605 13.21 1.27 -3.14
N LYS A 606 12.77 0.96 -4.34
CA LYS A 606 12.15 1.99 -5.19
C LYS A 606 10.77 2.32 -4.64
N GLU A 607 10.47 3.60 -4.59
CA GLU A 607 9.14 4.05 -4.18
C GLU A 607 8.14 3.76 -5.30
N PRO A 608 6.98 3.13 -5.00
CA PRO A 608 5.99 2.77 -6.01
C PRO A 608 5.48 3.97 -6.83
N LYS A 609 5.49 5.19 -6.25
CA LYS A 609 5.06 6.41 -6.95
C LYS A 609 5.83 6.70 -8.25
N SER A 610 7.04 6.15 -8.40
CA SER A 610 7.83 6.33 -9.64
C SER A 610 7.10 5.80 -10.87
N MET A 611 6.25 4.76 -10.75
CA MET A 611 5.48 4.22 -11.88
C MET A 611 4.37 5.18 -12.35
N LEU A 612 3.76 5.95 -11.45
CA LEU A 612 2.74 6.94 -11.82
C LEU A 612 3.35 8.18 -12.51
N LEU A 613 4.61 8.47 -12.22
CA LEU A 613 5.34 9.63 -12.76
C LEU A 613 6.16 9.30 -14.00
N HIS A 614 6.26 8.03 -14.37
CA HIS A 614 7.09 7.60 -15.51
C HIS A 614 6.55 8.14 -16.83
N SER A 615 5.25 8.17 -17.01
CA SER A 615 4.60 8.73 -18.20
C SER A 615 4.88 10.24 -18.36
N ALA A 616 4.95 10.99 -17.26
CA ALA A 616 5.27 12.42 -17.29
C ALA A 616 6.75 12.68 -17.65
N LYS A 617 7.67 11.77 -17.30
CA LYS A 617 9.09 11.85 -17.69
C LYS A 617 9.30 11.52 -19.16
N ALA A 618 8.57 10.56 -19.71
CA ALA A 618 8.64 10.20 -21.12
C ALA A 618 8.29 11.39 -22.04
N SER A 619 7.28 12.16 -21.69
CA SER A 619 6.89 13.37 -22.45
C SER A 619 7.94 14.48 -22.40
N PHE A 620 8.80 14.52 -21.37
CA PHE A 620 9.92 15.48 -21.29
C PHE A 620 11.11 15.07 -22.16
N VAL A 621 11.36 13.76 -22.29
CA VAL A 621 12.43 13.21 -23.14
C VAL A 621 12.07 13.36 -24.63
N ASP A 622 10.80 13.17 -24.98
CA ASP A 622 10.29 13.37 -26.34
C ASP A 622 10.35 14.84 -26.80
N ALA A 623 10.48 15.78 -25.88
CA ALA A 623 10.64 17.21 -26.19
C ALA A 623 12.08 17.58 -26.59
N VAL A 624 13.07 16.69 -26.39
CA VAL A 624 14.47 16.91 -26.79
C VAL A 624 14.64 16.48 -28.24
N PRO A 625 15.18 17.32 -29.13
CA PRO A 625 15.41 16.92 -30.51
C PRO A 625 16.28 15.65 -30.55
N PRO A 626 15.89 14.61 -31.32
CA PRO A 626 16.60 13.34 -31.35
C PRO A 626 18.04 13.46 -31.91
N GLU A 627 18.35 14.55 -32.60
CA GLU A 627 19.68 14.85 -33.15
C GLU A 627 20.58 15.63 -32.17
N SER A 628 20.10 15.94 -30.95
CA SER A 628 20.89 16.67 -29.98
C SER A 628 21.99 15.78 -29.37
N SER A 629 23.14 16.40 -29.08
CA SER A 629 24.27 15.71 -28.41
C SER A 629 23.84 15.14 -27.02
N PHE A 630 22.86 15.74 -26.39
CA PHE A 630 22.31 15.27 -25.13
C PHE A 630 21.53 13.96 -25.31
N ALA A 631 20.64 13.86 -26.30
CA ALA A 631 19.88 12.66 -26.62
C ALA A 631 20.81 11.50 -26.99
N ALA A 632 21.84 11.78 -27.81
CA ALA A 632 22.86 10.79 -28.17
C ALA A 632 23.64 10.31 -26.93
N GLY A 633 24.05 11.21 -26.02
CA GLY A 633 24.70 10.86 -24.77
C GLY A 633 23.86 10.00 -23.84
N GLN A 634 22.58 10.30 -23.74
CA GLN A 634 21.63 9.52 -22.95
C GLN A 634 21.48 8.10 -23.55
N LYS A 635 21.26 8.00 -24.86
CA LYS A 635 21.17 6.69 -25.56
C LYS A 635 22.42 5.85 -25.35
N MET A 636 23.62 6.44 -25.47
CA MET A 636 24.88 5.74 -25.20
C MET A 636 24.96 5.26 -23.76
N SER A 637 24.60 6.08 -22.78
CA SER A 637 24.58 5.70 -21.36
C SER A 637 23.64 4.53 -21.10
N GLU A 638 22.47 4.52 -21.72
CA GLU A 638 21.48 3.43 -21.59
C GLU A 638 22.01 2.13 -22.21
N LEU A 639 22.59 2.18 -23.40
CA LEU A 639 23.20 1.00 -24.05
C LEU A 639 24.31 0.40 -23.19
N VAL A 640 25.18 1.26 -22.64
CA VAL A 640 26.27 0.82 -21.74
C VAL A 640 25.71 0.16 -20.48
N LYS A 641 24.68 0.74 -19.87
CA LYS A 641 24.04 0.16 -18.66
C LYS A 641 23.47 -1.22 -18.94
N VAL A 642 22.71 -1.38 -20.00
CA VAL A 642 22.09 -2.66 -20.36
C VAL A 642 23.17 -3.71 -20.69
N PHE A 643 24.15 -3.33 -21.48
CA PHE A 643 25.27 -4.21 -21.83
C PHE A 643 26.00 -4.73 -20.59
N VAL A 644 26.38 -3.84 -19.68
CA VAL A 644 27.07 -4.17 -18.43
C VAL A 644 26.23 -5.06 -17.55
N LEU A 645 24.92 -4.74 -17.41
CA LEU A 645 23.98 -5.55 -16.64
C LEU A 645 23.90 -6.99 -17.17
N LEU A 646 23.70 -7.15 -18.48
CA LEU A 646 23.58 -8.47 -19.10
C LEU A 646 24.86 -9.29 -18.98
N HIS A 647 26.01 -8.65 -19.16
CA HIS A 647 27.30 -9.32 -18.99
C HIS A 647 27.50 -9.82 -17.56
N GLN A 648 27.15 -9.00 -16.56
CA GLN A 648 27.26 -9.39 -15.16
C GLN A 648 26.22 -10.45 -14.78
N LEU A 649 24.97 -10.35 -15.26
CA LEU A 649 23.95 -11.38 -15.06
C LEU A 649 24.34 -12.72 -15.65
N GLN A 650 24.94 -12.72 -16.86
CA GLN A 650 25.42 -13.93 -17.49
C GLN A 650 26.58 -14.56 -16.68
N SER A 651 27.53 -13.75 -16.22
CA SER A 651 28.62 -14.22 -15.37
C SER A 651 28.11 -14.80 -14.05
N PHE A 652 27.13 -14.12 -13.43
CA PHE A 652 26.50 -14.56 -12.19
C PHE A 652 25.73 -15.87 -12.37
N SER A 653 24.95 -16.02 -13.47
CA SER A 653 24.18 -17.23 -13.79
C SER A 653 25.05 -18.46 -14.02
N LEU A 654 26.31 -18.25 -14.44
CA LEU A 654 27.33 -19.29 -14.60
C LEU A 654 28.10 -19.57 -13.29
N GLY A 655 27.70 -18.99 -12.17
CA GLY A 655 28.38 -19.15 -10.88
C GLY A 655 29.77 -18.48 -10.81
N LYS A 656 30.11 -17.60 -11.76
CA LYS A 656 31.35 -16.85 -11.76
C LYS A 656 31.31 -15.66 -10.82
N ALA A 657 32.36 -15.45 -10.04
CA ALA A 657 32.51 -14.25 -9.24
C ALA A 657 32.64 -13.01 -10.14
N LEU A 658 31.95 -11.93 -9.76
CA LEU A 658 32.08 -10.66 -10.47
C LEU A 658 33.44 -10.02 -10.18
N SER A 659 34.21 -9.75 -11.25
CA SER A 659 35.53 -9.15 -11.17
C SER A 659 35.47 -7.66 -10.73
N GLU A 660 36.57 -7.14 -10.20
CA GLU A 660 36.67 -5.70 -9.86
C GLU A 660 36.66 -4.82 -11.11
N GLN A 661 37.19 -5.34 -12.20
CA GLN A 661 37.25 -4.68 -13.50
C GLN A 661 36.58 -5.58 -14.56
N PRO A 662 36.03 -4.99 -15.63
CA PRO A 662 35.50 -5.78 -16.72
C PRO A 662 36.61 -6.70 -17.28
N CYS A 663 36.49 -8.00 -17.05
CA CYS A 663 37.30 -9.05 -17.64
C CYS A 663 36.48 -9.77 -18.70
N ILE A 664 36.99 -9.83 -19.92
CA ILE A 664 36.41 -10.65 -20.96
C ILE A 664 37.23 -11.93 -21.00
N ASP A 665 36.62 -13.03 -20.62
CA ASP A 665 37.17 -14.35 -20.87
C ASP A 665 37.28 -14.54 -22.39
N GLY A 666 38.46 -14.83 -22.84
CA GLY A 666 38.99 -14.84 -24.18
C GLY A 666 38.09 -15.14 -25.38
N PRO A 667 38.52 -14.84 -26.55
CA PRO A 667 37.74 -14.55 -27.74
C PRO A 667 37.23 -15.79 -28.51
N SER A 668 36.63 -16.78 -27.82
CA SER A 668 36.33 -18.03 -28.52
C SER A 668 35.10 -17.99 -29.47
N GLU A 669 34.30 -16.88 -29.52
CA GLU A 669 33.09 -16.86 -30.36
C GLU A 669 32.69 -15.50 -30.97
N ILE A 670 33.58 -14.52 -31.05
CA ILE A 670 33.30 -13.29 -31.81
C ILE A 670 33.65 -13.53 -33.27
N SER A 671 32.65 -13.33 -34.16
CA SER A 671 32.88 -13.53 -35.59
C SER A 671 34.07 -12.68 -36.07
N GLU A 672 34.92 -13.23 -36.99
CA GLU A 672 36.07 -12.53 -37.56
C GLU A 672 35.74 -11.15 -38.18
N CYS A 673 34.48 -10.95 -38.57
CA CYS A 673 33.97 -9.69 -39.09
C CYS A 673 33.92 -8.56 -38.04
N SER A 674 33.70 -8.86 -36.77
CA SER A 674 33.73 -7.89 -35.65
C SER A 674 35.18 -7.52 -35.30
N ARG A 675 36.12 -8.45 -35.38
CA ARG A 675 37.55 -8.22 -35.16
C ARG A 675 38.15 -7.25 -36.17
N ALA A 676 37.86 -7.44 -37.45
CA ALA A 676 38.39 -6.62 -38.53
C ALA A 676 37.93 -5.15 -38.48
N LYS A 677 36.74 -4.92 -37.91
CA LYS A 677 36.16 -3.58 -37.85
C LYS A 677 36.67 -2.75 -36.67
N VAL A 678 37.10 -3.40 -35.60
CA VAL A 678 37.66 -2.73 -34.40
C VAL A 678 39.17 -2.47 -34.57
N ALA A 679 39.88 -3.32 -35.29
CA ALA A 679 41.30 -3.11 -35.62
C ALA A 679 41.55 -1.83 -36.45
N GLY A 680 40.53 -1.32 -37.16
CA GLY A 680 40.63 -0.05 -37.89
C GLY A 680 40.61 1.21 -37.05
N LEU A 681 40.32 1.12 -35.76
CA LEU A 681 40.30 2.24 -34.81
C LEU A 681 41.67 2.48 -34.10
N ASP A 682 42.61 1.60 -34.31
CA ASP A 682 43.88 1.53 -33.56
C ASP A 682 45.03 2.37 -34.12
N ALA A 683 44.79 3.27 -35.07
CA ALA A 683 45.90 3.90 -35.83
C ALA A 683 46.53 5.15 -35.18
N SER A 684 46.09 5.67 -33.98
CA SER A 684 46.61 6.94 -33.46
C SER A 684 46.51 7.19 -31.96
N GLY A 685 46.44 6.19 -31.07
CA GLY A 685 46.32 6.37 -29.64
C GLY A 685 47.51 5.86 -28.82
N PRO A 686 47.72 6.37 -27.56
CA PRO A 686 48.73 5.85 -26.65
C PRO A 686 48.39 4.41 -26.24
N LYS A 687 49.39 3.62 -25.92
CA LYS A 687 49.37 2.18 -25.66
C LYS A 687 48.06 1.63 -25.10
N PRO A 688 47.48 0.59 -25.72
CA PRO A 688 46.20 0.04 -25.30
C PRO A 688 46.27 -0.58 -23.90
N GLY A 689 45.57 0.01 -22.95
CA GLY A 689 45.34 -0.60 -21.65
C GLY A 689 44.35 -1.77 -21.72
N ALA A 690 44.19 -2.50 -20.64
CA ALA A 690 43.25 -3.64 -20.53
C ALA A 690 41.79 -3.26 -20.94
N GLU A 691 41.44 -1.99 -20.83
CA GLU A 691 40.14 -1.42 -21.18
C GLU A 691 39.85 -1.29 -22.66
N LEU A 692 40.90 -1.00 -23.47
CA LEU A 692 40.79 -1.01 -24.93
C LEU A 692 40.55 -2.44 -25.47
N ARG A 693 41.07 -3.45 -24.76
CA ARG A 693 40.78 -4.86 -25.07
C ARG A 693 39.34 -5.24 -24.86
N LEU A 694 38.65 -4.59 -23.92
CA LEU A 694 37.22 -4.80 -23.69
C LEU A 694 36.39 -4.37 -24.89
N VAL A 695 36.63 -3.16 -25.41
CA VAL A 695 35.91 -2.60 -26.57
C VAL A 695 36.26 -3.40 -27.83
N VAL A 696 37.48 -3.85 -27.95
CA VAL A 696 37.95 -4.66 -29.11
C VAL A 696 37.39 -6.09 -29.06
N ALA A 697 37.17 -6.65 -27.88
CA ALA A 697 36.63 -8.00 -27.74
C ALA A 697 35.10 -8.06 -27.81
N MET A 698 34.39 -6.90 -27.74
CA MET A 698 32.99 -6.76 -28.09
C MET A 698 32.80 -6.84 -29.60
#